data_63f941db972e4dd3d9fab53051dd80d5
#
_entry.id   63f941db972e4dd3d9fab53051dd80d5
#
_cell.length_a   1.000
_cell.length_b   1.000
_cell.length_c   1.000
_cell.angle_alpha   90.00
_cell.angle_beta   90.00
_cell.angle_gamma   90.00
#
_symmetry.space_group_name_H-M   'P 1'
#
loop_
_entity.id
_entity.type
_entity.pdbx_description
1 polymer ?
#
loop_
_entity_poly.entity_id
_entity_poly.type
_entity_poly.pdbx_seq_one_letter_code
_entity_poly.pdbx_strand_id
1 'polypeptide(L)'
;MRRLGTSPDWSREVFTMDEDLSKAVTEVFVKLHEEGLIYRGKRLVNWDPVLHTAVSDLEVLNEEEDGHMWHMRYPLADGSGELVVATTRPETMLGDTAVAVHPDDERYQGFIGKEIKLPITGRLIPVIADDYVDQEFGTGCVKITPAHDFNDYDMGKRHNLPMINILTDDAKINDEAPEAYRGLDRFDARKQIVADLDAQGALVKIEPHKLKVPRGDRTGAVIEPYLTDQWYVAVESLAKPAIEAVESGEIRFVPENWNKTYYQWMHNIQDWCISRQLWWGHRIPAWYDENGNVFVGRTEEEVREKHDLGSDVTLSQDDDVLDTWFSSALWPFATMGWPEETPDLETFVPSSVLVTGFDIIFFWVARMIMMTKKFTGKIPFKDIYITGLIRDENGDKMSKSKGNVLDPIDLIDGIDIESLVTKRTAGMMQPQLAEKIARRTRKQFPDGIQAYGTDALRFTFAAMASTSRDINFDMARVEGYRNFCNKIWNASRFVLMNTEEHDTGRDGGEMVLSMADRWIWAKFQQTLVEFEKALEDYRFDIAAQTVYEFTWNQFCDWYLELTKPVLNNDASTEAEKRGTRHTLINVLESLLRLLHPLMPFITDTIWQRVVPLSALKVEEGASIMVQAFPEVDAAKQDDKVL
;
A
#
# COMPACT_ATOMS: atom_id res chain seq x y z
N MET A 1 -6.60 12.19 11.30
CA MET A 1 -7.22 11.09 12.09
C MET A 1 -8.30 11.59 13.06
N ARG A 2 -8.08 12.57 13.93
CA ARG A 2 -9.12 13.11 14.85
C ARG A 2 -10.39 13.54 14.13
N ARG A 3 -10.27 14.24 13.01
CA ARG A 3 -11.41 14.68 12.19
C ARG A 3 -12.22 13.52 11.58
N LEU A 4 -11.56 12.39 11.33
CA LEU A 4 -12.22 11.16 10.85
C LEU A 4 -12.91 10.36 11.98
N GLY A 5 -12.81 10.80 13.22
CA GLY A 5 -13.41 10.10 14.36
C GLY A 5 -12.77 8.74 14.65
N THR A 6 -11.49 8.56 14.32
CA THR A 6 -10.75 7.37 14.70
C THR A 6 -10.42 7.40 16.19
N SER A 7 -10.36 6.24 16.82
CA SER A 7 -10.15 6.10 18.27
C SER A 7 -8.90 5.25 18.60
N PRO A 8 -7.70 5.61 18.12
CA PRO A 8 -6.47 4.95 18.52
C PRO A 8 -6.08 5.34 19.94
N ASP A 9 -5.14 4.61 20.51
CA ASP A 9 -4.51 5.02 21.75
C ASP A 9 -3.54 6.19 21.51
N TRP A 10 -4.02 7.41 21.70
CA TRP A 10 -3.28 8.64 21.49
C TRP A 10 -2.06 8.81 22.41
N SER A 11 -2.01 8.08 23.52
CA SER A 11 -0.87 8.11 24.44
C SER A 11 0.33 7.31 23.94
N ARG A 12 0.12 6.42 22.95
CA ARG A 12 1.17 5.60 22.34
C ARG A 12 1.51 6.05 20.92
N GLU A 13 1.43 7.34 20.64
CA GLU A 13 1.86 7.89 19.36
C GLU A 13 3.37 7.76 19.21
N VAL A 14 3.83 7.13 18.12
CA VAL A 14 5.24 6.91 17.80
C VAL A 14 5.51 7.16 16.33
N PHE A 15 6.74 7.54 16.01
CA PHE A 15 7.25 7.71 14.65
C PHE A 15 8.43 6.77 14.42
N THR A 16 8.57 6.29 13.20
CA THR A 16 9.67 5.38 12.84
C THR A 16 11.06 5.99 13.05
N MET A 17 11.16 7.32 13.14
CA MET A 17 12.41 8.04 13.40
C MET A 17 12.62 8.41 14.87
N ASP A 18 11.74 7.99 15.77
CA ASP A 18 11.94 8.17 17.21
C ASP A 18 13.17 7.40 17.69
N GLU A 19 13.77 7.85 18.78
CA GLU A 19 15.03 7.31 19.29
C GLU A 19 14.95 5.80 19.57
N ASP A 20 13.87 5.35 20.21
CA ASP A 20 13.70 3.95 20.55
C ASP A 20 13.52 3.08 19.29
N LEU A 21 12.78 3.57 18.29
CA LEU A 21 12.63 2.89 16.99
C LEU A 21 13.95 2.86 16.23
N SER A 22 14.72 3.94 16.27
CA SER A 22 16.06 4.02 15.65
C SER A 22 17.02 3.02 16.28
N LYS A 23 16.97 2.85 17.61
CA LYS A 23 17.73 1.80 18.30
C LYS A 23 17.33 0.39 17.84
N ALA A 24 16.04 0.12 17.73
CA ALA A 24 15.54 -1.16 17.23
C ALA A 24 16.01 -1.44 15.79
N VAL A 25 15.96 -0.44 14.91
CA VAL A 25 16.45 -0.55 13.52
C VAL A 25 17.94 -0.89 13.49
N THR A 26 18.75 -0.19 14.27
CA THR A 26 20.19 -0.45 14.37
C THR A 26 20.46 -1.85 14.90
N GLU A 27 19.76 -2.27 15.96
CA GLU A 27 19.89 -3.61 16.54
C GLU A 27 19.57 -4.73 15.54
N VAL A 28 18.49 -4.58 14.78
CA VAL A 28 18.10 -5.53 13.73
C VAL A 28 19.17 -5.61 12.65
N PHE A 29 19.66 -4.47 12.17
CA PHE A 29 20.71 -4.45 11.14
C PHE A 29 21.98 -5.17 11.61
N VAL A 30 22.46 -4.82 12.80
CA VAL A 30 23.69 -5.40 13.35
C VAL A 30 23.54 -6.90 13.56
N LYS A 31 22.44 -7.36 14.15
CA LYS A 31 22.17 -8.79 14.37
C LYS A 31 22.09 -9.57 13.05
N LEU A 32 21.38 -9.08 12.06
CA LEU A 32 21.30 -9.72 10.76
C LEU A 32 22.67 -9.77 10.05
N HIS A 33 23.48 -8.70 10.20
CA HIS A 33 24.84 -8.70 9.66
C HIS A 33 25.75 -9.71 10.37
N GLU A 34 25.70 -9.80 11.69
CA GLU A 34 26.47 -10.77 12.46
C GLU A 34 26.12 -12.23 12.11
N GLU A 35 24.89 -12.49 11.72
CA GLU A 35 24.42 -13.80 11.23
C GLU A 35 24.73 -14.03 9.74
N GLY A 36 25.36 -13.09 9.05
CA GLY A 36 25.66 -13.17 7.61
C GLY A 36 24.45 -12.98 6.70
N LEU A 37 23.31 -12.50 7.23
CA LEU A 37 22.09 -12.27 6.45
C LEU A 37 22.04 -10.86 5.83
N ILE A 38 22.79 -9.92 6.37
CA ILE A 38 23.02 -8.61 5.72
C ILE A 38 24.44 -8.61 5.16
N TYR A 39 24.55 -8.21 3.90
CA TYR A 39 25.81 -8.09 3.19
C TYR A 39 25.83 -6.89 2.24
N ARG A 40 27.04 -6.41 1.92
CA ARG A 40 27.25 -5.39 0.89
C ARG A 40 27.76 -6.04 -0.38
N GLY A 41 27.20 -5.71 -1.52
CA GLY A 41 27.60 -6.31 -2.77
C GLY A 41 27.26 -5.45 -3.98
N LYS A 42 28.01 -5.67 -5.05
CA LYS A 42 27.78 -5.01 -6.34
C LYS A 42 26.79 -5.81 -7.16
N ARG A 43 25.59 -5.26 -7.33
CA ARG A 43 24.49 -5.90 -8.06
C ARG A 43 23.75 -4.86 -8.91
N LEU A 44 22.96 -5.37 -9.85
CA LEU A 44 22.09 -4.54 -10.67
C LEU A 44 20.85 -4.14 -9.87
N VAL A 45 20.53 -2.84 -9.86
CA VAL A 45 19.36 -2.27 -9.19
C VAL A 45 18.58 -1.37 -10.14
N ASN A 46 17.30 -1.14 -9.85
CA ASN A 46 16.56 -0.05 -10.47
C ASN A 46 17.09 1.28 -9.94
N TRP A 47 17.50 2.14 -10.84
CA TRP A 47 18.14 3.41 -10.51
C TRP A 47 17.40 4.59 -11.13
N ASP A 48 17.04 5.57 -10.29
CA ASP A 48 16.48 6.83 -10.76
C ASP A 48 17.64 7.85 -10.99
N PRO A 49 17.94 8.20 -12.24
CA PRO A 49 19.07 9.06 -12.56
C PRO A 49 18.84 10.55 -12.23
N VAL A 50 17.60 10.94 -11.92
CA VAL A 50 17.27 12.31 -11.48
C VAL A 50 17.39 12.44 -9.97
N LEU A 51 16.97 11.42 -9.22
CA LEU A 51 17.11 11.37 -7.76
C LEU A 51 18.46 10.82 -7.29
N HIS A 52 19.25 10.22 -8.18
CA HIS A 52 20.54 9.59 -7.88
C HIS A 52 20.44 8.53 -6.76
N THR A 53 19.41 7.67 -6.83
CA THR A 53 19.18 6.63 -5.81
C THR A 53 18.61 5.36 -6.42
N ALA A 54 18.90 4.23 -5.76
CA ALA A 54 18.17 2.99 -5.97
C ALA A 54 16.69 3.18 -5.58
N VAL A 55 15.79 2.60 -6.36
CA VAL A 55 14.35 2.62 -6.14
C VAL A 55 13.80 1.20 -6.09
N SER A 56 12.71 1.02 -5.35
CA SER A 56 12.04 -0.27 -5.30
C SER A 56 11.20 -0.53 -6.55
N ASP A 57 10.86 -1.78 -6.80
CA ASP A 57 10.04 -2.16 -7.96
C ASP A 57 8.65 -1.49 -7.96
N LEU A 58 8.11 -1.16 -6.78
CA LEU A 58 6.85 -0.41 -6.65
C LEU A 58 6.93 1.03 -7.15
N GLU A 59 8.11 1.62 -7.12
CA GLU A 59 8.36 2.98 -7.57
C GLU A 59 8.64 3.04 -9.08
N VAL A 60 8.63 1.88 -9.75
CA VAL A 60 8.81 1.74 -11.20
C VAL A 60 7.47 1.49 -11.87
N LEU A 61 7.02 2.47 -12.67
CA LEU A 61 5.81 2.38 -13.47
C LEU A 61 6.17 1.96 -14.88
N ASN A 62 5.60 0.85 -15.36
CA ASN A 62 5.78 0.41 -16.74
C ASN A 62 4.72 1.06 -17.62
N GLU A 63 5.11 2.06 -18.38
CA GLU A 63 4.23 2.79 -19.30
C GLU A 63 4.41 2.29 -20.72
N GLU A 64 3.29 2.06 -21.43
CA GLU A 64 3.33 1.70 -22.84
C GLU A 64 3.58 2.96 -23.68
N GLU A 65 4.64 2.93 -24.46
CA GLU A 65 5.06 4.03 -25.32
C GLU A 65 5.35 3.55 -26.74
N ASP A 66 5.14 4.44 -27.69
CA ASP A 66 5.57 4.23 -29.09
C ASP A 66 7.08 4.46 -29.16
N GLY A 67 7.80 3.43 -29.52
CA GLY A 67 9.25 3.46 -29.69
C GLY A 67 9.68 2.75 -30.97
N HIS A 68 10.89 2.29 -30.96
CA HIS A 68 11.48 1.64 -32.14
C HIS A 68 12.29 0.41 -31.72
N MET A 69 12.47 -0.48 -32.68
CA MET A 69 13.42 -1.57 -32.61
C MET A 69 14.46 -1.38 -33.69
N TRP A 70 15.72 -1.30 -33.29
CA TRP A 70 16.86 -1.12 -34.18
C TRP A 70 17.51 -2.47 -34.45
N HIS A 71 17.69 -2.81 -35.75
CA HIS A 71 18.36 -4.01 -36.21
C HIS A 71 19.78 -3.66 -36.64
N MET A 72 20.77 -4.30 -36.01
CA MET A 72 22.17 -3.96 -36.16
C MET A 72 22.98 -5.18 -36.57
N ARG A 73 23.95 -5.01 -37.51
CA ARG A 73 24.87 -6.05 -37.94
C ARG A 73 26.05 -6.15 -36.97
N TYR A 74 26.30 -7.34 -36.52
CA TYR A 74 27.45 -7.69 -35.68
C TYR A 74 28.34 -8.68 -36.48
N PRO A 75 29.41 -8.20 -37.17
CA PRO A 75 30.25 -9.06 -37.99
C PRO A 75 31.10 -9.99 -37.14
N LEU A 76 31.30 -11.22 -37.60
CA LEU A 76 32.27 -12.12 -37.02
C LEU A 76 33.70 -11.60 -37.28
N ALA A 77 34.58 -11.73 -36.28
CA ALA A 77 35.93 -11.23 -36.34
C ALA A 77 36.79 -11.91 -37.44
N ASP A 78 36.46 -13.18 -37.74
CA ASP A 78 37.14 -13.97 -38.81
C ASP A 78 36.60 -13.66 -40.21
N GLY A 79 35.60 -12.81 -40.34
CA GLY A 79 34.98 -12.44 -41.63
C GLY A 79 34.08 -13.53 -42.22
N SER A 80 33.77 -14.62 -41.51
CA SER A 80 33.00 -15.74 -42.04
C SER A 80 31.49 -15.51 -42.06
N GLY A 81 31.02 -14.40 -41.54
CA GLY A 81 29.59 -14.06 -41.52
C GLY A 81 29.26 -12.93 -40.56
N GLU A 82 27.98 -12.76 -40.31
CA GLU A 82 27.46 -11.74 -39.42
C GLU A 82 26.23 -12.23 -38.68
N LEU A 83 25.94 -11.65 -37.50
CA LEU A 83 24.72 -11.80 -36.74
C LEU A 83 23.95 -10.48 -36.78
N VAL A 84 22.63 -10.52 -36.88
CA VAL A 84 21.79 -9.34 -36.77
C VAL A 84 21.08 -9.38 -35.45
N VAL A 85 21.31 -8.37 -34.60
CA VAL A 85 20.64 -8.21 -33.32
C VAL A 85 19.57 -7.12 -33.41
N ALA A 86 18.50 -7.26 -32.67
CA ALA A 86 17.44 -6.27 -32.57
C ALA A 86 17.32 -5.78 -31.11
N THR A 87 17.27 -4.47 -30.93
CA THR A 87 17.21 -3.87 -29.60
C THR A 87 16.33 -2.62 -29.60
N THR A 88 15.69 -2.37 -28.47
CA THR A 88 15.00 -1.11 -28.18
C THR A 88 15.91 -0.05 -27.54
N ARG A 89 17.14 -0.42 -27.19
CA ARG A 89 18.12 0.41 -26.49
C ARG A 89 19.51 0.33 -27.16
N PRO A 90 19.69 0.91 -28.35
CA PRO A 90 20.93 0.77 -29.10
C PRO A 90 22.16 1.37 -28.40
N GLU A 91 21.98 2.36 -27.51
CA GLU A 91 23.09 2.96 -26.75
C GLU A 91 23.79 1.94 -25.82
N THR A 92 23.09 0.93 -25.35
CA THR A 92 23.69 -0.07 -24.46
C THR A 92 24.66 -1.01 -25.16
N MET A 93 24.70 -0.99 -26.50
CA MET A 93 25.68 -1.79 -27.26
C MET A 93 27.14 -1.51 -26.87
N LEU A 94 27.42 -0.31 -26.40
CA LEU A 94 28.76 0.06 -25.92
C LEU A 94 29.24 -0.81 -24.74
N GLY A 95 28.32 -1.44 -24.03
CA GLY A 95 28.57 -2.36 -22.91
C GLY A 95 28.36 -3.83 -23.25
N ASP A 96 28.14 -4.20 -24.51
CA ASP A 96 27.92 -5.60 -24.88
C ASP A 96 29.15 -6.47 -24.59
N THR A 97 28.90 -7.66 -24.04
CA THR A 97 29.94 -8.63 -23.69
C THR A 97 29.73 -9.99 -24.33
N ALA A 98 28.61 -10.22 -24.98
CA ALA A 98 28.32 -11.41 -25.76
C ALA A 98 27.13 -11.18 -26.69
N VAL A 99 26.94 -12.11 -27.64
CA VAL A 99 25.66 -12.34 -28.32
C VAL A 99 25.23 -13.78 -28.01
N ALA A 100 23.98 -13.95 -27.58
CA ALA A 100 23.43 -15.26 -27.28
C ALA A 100 22.52 -15.77 -28.40
N VAL A 101 22.59 -17.06 -28.66
CA VAL A 101 21.72 -17.80 -29.55
C VAL A 101 21.18 -19.05 -28.85
N HIS A 102 20.04 -19.56 -29.28
CA HIS A 102 19.55 -20.83 -28.74
C HIS A 102 20.44 -21.98 -29.21
N PRO A 103 20.80 -22.96 -28.36
CA PRO A 103 21.70 -24.04 -28.74
C PRO A 103 21.16 -24.93 -29.88
N ASP A 104 19.84 -25.02 -30.02
CA ASP A 104 19.17 -25.83 -31.05
C ASP A 104 18.81 -25.04 -32.31
N ASP A 105 19.18 -23.75 -32.41
CA ASP A 105 18.94 -22.94 -33.59
C ASP A 105 19.95 -23.25 -34.69
N GLU A 106 19.52 -24.00 -35.68
CA GLU A 106 20.37 -24.45 -36.80
C GLU A 106 20.99 -23.27 -37.57
N ARG A 107 20.36 -22.11 -37.58
CA ARG A 107 20.88 -20.90 -38.28
C ARG A 107 22.20 -20.41 -37.66
N TYR A 108 22.43 -20.66 -36.38
CA TYR A 108 23.51 -20.05 -35.63
C TYR A 108 24.45 -21.07 -34.94
N GLN A 109 24.15 -22.37 -35.03
CA GLN A 109 25.00 -23.40 -34.42
C GLN A 109 26.47 -23.32 -34.88
N GLY A 110 26.73 -22.97 -36.13
CA GLY A 110 28.08 -22.81 -36.67
C GLY A 110 28.82 -21.57 -36.17
N PHE A 111 28.16 -20.67 -35.48
CA PHE A 111 28.73 -19.44 -34.92
C PHE A 111 29.06 -19.55 -33.43
N ILE A 112 28.49 -20.52 -32.73
CA ILE A 112 28.73 -20.68 -31.29
C ILE A 112 30.23 -20.86 -31.01
N GLY A 113 30.75 -20.07 -30.09
CA GLY A 113 32.17 -20.06 -29.75
C GLY A 113 33.06 -19.17 -30.63
N LYS A 114 32.52 -18.61 -31.71
CA LYS A 114 33.24 -17.61 -32.50
C LYS A 114 33.20 -16.22 -31.84
N GLU A 115 34.06 -15.36 -32.25
CA GLU A 115 34.13 -13.97 -31.77
C GLU A 115 33.48 -13.02 -32.76
N ILE A 116 32.78 -12.02 -32.21
CA ILE A 116 32.23 -10.88 -32.94
C ILE A 116 33.15 -9.70 -32.73
N LYS A 117 33.41 -8.94 -33.79
CA LYS A 117 33.99 -7.62 -33.68
C LYS A 117 32.87 -6.59 -33.53
N LEU A 118 32.63 -6.16 -32.30
CA LEU A 118 31.55 -5.23 -31.96
C LEU A 118 31.72 -3.92 -32.73
N PRO A 119 30.74 -3.46 -33.51
CA PRO A 119 30.79 -2.16 -34.16
C PRO A 119 31.07 -1.02 -33.18
N ILE A 120 31.62 0.09 -33.69
CA ILE A 120 31.95 1.29 -32.91
C ILE A 120 33.08 1.08 -31.91
N THR A 121 33.01 0.07 -31.03
CA THR A 121 34.02 -0.16 -29.98
C THR A 121 35.23 -0.95 -30.50
N GLY A 122 35.01 -1.84 -31.47
CA GLY A 122 36.04 -2.79 -31.93
C GLY A 122 36.32 -3.94 -30.95
N ARG A 123 35.58 -4.03 -29.83
CA ARG A 123 35.77 -5.10 -28.82
C ARG A 123 35.41 -6.44 -29.41
N LEU A 124 36.19 -7.47 -29.07
CA LEU A 124 35.88 -8.85 -29.39
C LEU A 124 34.98 -9.43 -28.31
N ILE A 125 33.83 -9.94 -28.72
CA ILE A 125 32.84 -10.56 -27.82
C ILE A 125 32.44 -11.95 -28.35
N PRO A 126 32.19 -12.96 -27.46
CA PRO A 126 31.87 -14.29 -27.91
C PRO A 126 30.39 -14.42 -28.33
N VAL A 127 30.13 -15.40 -29.21
CA VAL A 127 28.80 -15.97 -29.44
C VAL A 127 28.61 -17.11 -28.46
N ILE A 128 27.61 -17.02 -27.61
CA ILE A 128 27.27 -18.01 -26.57
C ILE A 128 25.94 -18.69 -26.89
N ALA A 129 25.75 -19.88 -26.34
CA ALA A 129 24.49 -20.60 -26.42
C ALA A 129 23.76 -20.58 -25.06
N ASP A 130 22.48 -20.21 -25.05
CA ASP A 130 21.66 -20.18 -23.85
C ASP A 130 20.21 -20.51 -24.18
N ASP A 131 19.59 -21.43 -23.45
CA ASP A 131 18.21 -21.87 -23.64
C ASP A 131 17.17 -20.77 -23.37
N TYR A 132 17.57 -19.68 -22.73
CA TYR A 132 16.72 -18.50 -22.49
C TYR A 132 16.35 -17.77 -23.80
N VAL A 133 17.15 -17.92 -24.86
CA VAL A 133 16.92 -17.23 -26.14
C VAL A 133 15.71 -17.84 -26.85
N ASP A 134 14.75 -16.99 -27.20
CA ASP A 134 13.62 -17.38 -28.05
C ASP A 134 14.03 -17.33 -29.52
N GLN A 135 14.04 -18.49 -30.19
CA GLN A 135 14.41 -18.65 -31.60
C GLN A 135 13.48 -17.92 -32.56
N GLU A 136 12.22 -17.72 -32.17
CA GLU A 136 11.19 -17.11 -33.02
C GLU A 136 11.04 -15.61 -32.77
N PHE A 137 11.59 -15.09 -31.69
CA PHE A 137 11.51 -13.67 -31.38
C PHE A 137 12.62 -12.87 -32.07
N GLY A 138 12.24 -11.82 -32.80
CA GLY A 138 13.18 -10.94 -33.50
C GLY A 138 14.01 -11.70 -34.53
N THR A 139 15.33 -11.69 -34.35
CA THR A 139 16.28 -12.38 -35.25
C THR A 139 16.73 -13.74 -34.72
N GLY A 140 16.32 -14.12 -33.50
CA GLY A 140 16.85 -15.30 -32.81
C GLY A 140 18.24 -15.09 -32.19
N CYS A 141 18.84 -13.91 -32.36
CA CYS A 141 20.07 -13.50 -31.71
C CYS A 141 19.80 -12.39 -30.72
N VAL A 142 20.38 -12.45 -29.53
CA VAL A 142 20.21 -11.47 -28.48
C VAL A 142 21.58 -10.90 -28.09
N LYS A 143 21.73 -9.57 -28.18
CA LYS A 143 22.88 -8.90 -27.58
C LYS A 143 22.81 -8.99 -26.07
N ILE A 144 23.92 -9.25 -25.41
CA ILE A 144 24.00 -9.39 -23.97
C ILE A 144 24.80 -8.25 -23.37
N THR A 145 24.10 -7.44 -22.57
CA THR A 145 24.64 -6.27 -21.88
C THR A 145 24.38 -6.43 -20.37
N PRO A 146 25.20 -7.22 -19.66
CA PRO A 146 24.90 -7.63 -18.28
C PRO A 146 24.79 -6.48 -17.28
N ALA A 147 25.44 -5.35 -17.52
CA ALA A 147 25.36 -4.19 -16.64
C ALA A 147 24.15 -3.28 -16.89
N HIS A 148 23.31 -3.54 -17.90
CA HIS A 148 22.22 -2.66 -18.30
C HIS A 148 20.86 -3.35 -18.54
N ASP A 149 20.78 -4.65 -18.26
CA ASP A 149 19.53 -5.42 -18.35
C ASP A 149 19.55 -6.55 -17.31
N PHE A 150 18.42 -6.75 -16.60
CA PHE A 150 18.35 -7.76 -15.53
C PHE A 150 18.44 -9.18 -16.05
N ASN A 151 17.86 -9.49 -17.19
CA ASN A 151 17.95 -10.83 -17.79
C ASN A 151 19.36 -11.11 -18.30
N ASP A 152 19.97 -10.11 -18.92
CA ASP A 152 21.36 -10.18 -19.39
C ASP A 152 22.35 -10.30 -18.21
N TYR A 153 22.02 -9.68 -17.08
CA TYR A 153 22.79 -9.80 -15.84
C TYR A 153 22.85 -11.25 -15.34
N ASP A 154 21.71 -11.93 -15.30
CA ASP A 154 21.64 -13.33 -14.87
C ASP A 154 22.36 -14.25 -15.87
N MET A 155 22.20 -13.99 -17.16
CA MET A 155 22.91 -14.71 -18.21
C MET A 155 24.43 -14.45 -18.12
N GLY A 156 24.82 -13.21 -17.86
CA GLY A 156 26.22 -12.84 -17.64
C GLY A 156 26.88 -13.58 -16.49
N LYS A 157 26.14 -13.82 -15.40
CA LYS A 157 26.60 -14.64 -14.29
C LYS A 157 26.76 -16.12 -14.68
N ARG A 158 25.76 -16.70 -15.37
CA ARG A 158 25.82 -18.10 -15.82
C ARG A 158 27.01 -18.38 -16.71
N HIS A 159 27.33 -17.42 -17.59
CA HIS A 159 28.43 -17.55 -18.56
C HIS A 159 29.73 -16.85 -18.15
N ASN A 160 29.77 -16.33 -16.91
CA ASN A 160 30.94 -15.59 -16.38
C ASN A 160 31.41 -14.45 -17.30
N LEU A 161 30.47 -13.68 -17.84
CA LEU A 161 30.75 -12.56 -18.72
C LEU A 161 31.21 -11.31 -17.95
N PRO A 162 32.07 -10.46 -18.54
CA PRO A 162 32.39 -9.14 -17.98
C PRO A 162 31.14 -8.29 -17.82
N MET A 163 31.11 -7.46 -16.78
CA MET A 163 30.05 -6.51 -16.50
C MET A 163 30.57 -5.10 -16.79
N ILE A 164 30.23 -4.55 -17.95
CA ILE A 164 30.70 -3.23 -18.39
C ILE A 164 29.57 -2.23 -18.23
N ASN A 165 29.66 -1.41 -17.19
CA ASN A 165 28.75 -0.29 -16.97
C ASN A 165 29.22 0.92 -17.80
N ILE A 166 28.35 1.41 -18.70
CA ILE A 166 28.65 2.54 -19.58
C ILE A 166 27.98 3.86 -19.16
N LEU A 167 27.22 3.86 -18.07
CA LEU A 167 26.49 5.03 -17.59
C LEU A 167 27.05 5.54 -16.26
N THR A 168 26.97 6.85 -16.09
CA THR A 168 27.12 7.53 -14.80
C THR A 168 25.81 7.45 -13.99
N ASP A 169 25.82 7.90 -12.75
CA ASP A 169 24.65 7.95 -11.87
C ASP A 169 23.55 8.90 -12.35
N ASP A 170 23.89 9.89 -13.20
CA ASP A 170 22.93 10.77 -13.89
C ASP A 170 22.60 10.31 -15.33
N ALA A 171 22.90 9.04 -15.64
CA ALA A 171 22.63 8.40 -16.94
C ALA A 171 23.28 9.08 -18.15
N LYS A 172 24.47 9.63 -17.97
CA LYS A 172 25.35 10.03 -19.06
C LYS A 172 26.34 8.92 -19.39
N ILE A 173 26.86 8.94 -20.60
CA ILE A 173 27.89 7.97 -21.01
C ILE A 173 29.20 8.27 -20.25
N ASN A 174 29.74 7.22 -19.63
CA ASN A 174 30.95 7.30 -18.81
C ASN A 174 32.25 7.04 -19.60
N ASP A 175 33.40 6.98 -18.90
CA ASP A 175 34.73 6.83 -19.49
C ASP A 175 35.04 5.41 -19.99
N GLU A 176 34.21 4.41 -19.71
CA GLU A 176 34.35 3.06 -20.26
C GLU A 176 33.95 2.97 -21.74
N ALA A 177 33.18 3.96 -22.21
CA ALA A 177 32.79 4.07 -23.61
C ALA A 177 33.84 4.79 -24.47
N PRO A 178 33.78 4.65 -25.81
CA PRO A 178 34.63 5.43 -26.72
C PRO A 178 34.48 6.93 -26.49
N GLU A 179 35.58 7.66 -26.63
CA GLU A 179 35.70 9.10 -26.33
C GLU A 179 34.61 9.94 -27.00
N ALA A 180 34.22 9.59 -28.24
CA ALA A 180 33.20 10.32 -28.99
C ALA A 180 31.83 10.42 -28.33
N TYR A 181 31.50 9.52 -27.37
CA TYR A 181 30.18 9.46 -26.70
C TYR A 181 30.23 9.90 -25.24
N ARG A 182 31.41 10.02 -24.64
CA ARG A 182 31.60 10.37 -23.23
C ARG A 182 30.92 11.67 -22.86
N GLY A 183 30.21 11.68 -21.76
CA GLY A 183 29.49 12.84 -21.23
C GLY A 183 28.16 13.16 -21.92
N LEU A 184 27.81 12.47 -23.02
CA LEU A 184 26.50 12.62 -23.65
C LEU A 184 25.39 12.03 -22.77
N ASP A 185 24.23 12.69 -22.75
CA ASP A 185 23.01 12.08 -22.26
C ASP A 185 22.73 10.77 -23.00
N ARG A 186 22.19 9.78 -22.30
CA ARG A 186 21.91 8.45 -22.86
C ARG A 186 21.08 8.47 -24.15
N PHE A 187 20.12 9.39 -24.29
CA PHE A 187 19.26 9.49 -25.46
C PHE A 187 19.91 10.26 -26.60
N ASP A 188 20.76 11.21 -26.30
CA ASP A 188 21.59 11.88 -27.31
C ASP A 188 22.69 10.94 -27.83
N ALA A 189 23.30 10.17 -26.96
CA ALA A 189 24.20 9.09 -27.33
C ALA A 189 23.53 8.07 -28.24
N ARG A 190 22.27 7.66 -27.93
CA ARG A 190 21.46 6.78 -28.78
C ARG A 190 21.36 7.31 -30.21
N LYS A 191 21.01 8.59 -30.38
CA LYS A 191 20.89 9.23 -31.70
C LYS A 191 22.21 9.20 -32.46
N GLN A 192 23.29 9.54 -31.79
CA GLN A 192 24.61 9.55 -32.42
C GLN A 192 25.11 8.15 -32.80
N ILE A 193 24.91 7.17 -31.91
CA ILE A 193 25.29 5.77 -32.17
C ILE A 193 24.50 5.21 -33.37
N VAL A 194 23.20 5.48 -33.45
CA VAL A 194 22.39 5.05 -34.59
C VAL A 194 22.87 5.68 -35.90
N ALA A 195 23.20 6.97 -35.89
CA ALA A 195 23.77 7.67 -37.06
C ALA A 195 25.12 7.09 -37.47
N ASP A 196 26.00 6.80 -36.51
CA ASP A 196 27.33 6.23 -36.78
C ASP A 196 27.24 4.78 -37.29
N LEU A 197 26.30 3.98 -36.77
CA LEU A 197 26.02 2.64 -37.28
C LEU A 197 25.50 2.68 -38.72
N ASP A 198 24.64 3.62 -39.05
CA ASP A 198 24.14 3.81 -40.41
C ASP A 198 25.27 4.19 -41.36
N ALA A 199 26.12 5.14 -40.97
CA ALA A 199 27.30 5.56 -41.72
C ALA A 199 28.30 4.42 -41.97
N GLN A 200 28.41 3.48 -41.05
CA GLN A 200 29.26 2.28 -41.15
C GLN A 200 28.59 1.11 -41.89
N GLY A 201 27.33 1.25 -42.31
CA GLY A 201 26.57 0.18 -42.94
C GLY A 201 26.16 -0.95 -41.96
N ALA A 202 26.27 -0.69 -40.66
CA ALA A 202 25.90 -1.64 -39.62
C ALA A 202 24.43 -1.56 -39.19
N LEU A 203 23.71 -0.52 -39.55
CA LEU A 203 22.27 -0.40 -39.32
C LEU A 203 21.49 -1.09 -40.45
N VAL A 204 20.69 -2.11 -40.10
CA VAL A 204 19.89 -2.86 -41.09
C VAL A 204 18.56 -2.18 -41.34
N LYS A 205 17.81 -1.90 -40.29
CA LYS A 205 16.49 -1.25 -40.34
C LYS A 205 16.08 -0.71 -38.98
N ILE A 206 15.09 0.18 -38.97
CA ILE A 206 14.42 0.71 -37.80
C ILE A 206 12.93 0.39 -37.96
N GLU A 207 12.35 -0.32 -37.02
CA GLU A 207 10.92 -0.66 -37.02
C GLU A 207 10.19 0.08 -35.89
N PRO A 208 8.99 0.63 -36.13
CA PRO A 208 8.13 1.07 -35.04
C PRO A 208 7.81 -0.11 -34.11
N HIS A 209 7.92 0.12 -32.82
CA HIS A 209 7.69 -0.93 -31.83
C HIS A 209 7.08 -0.32 -30.55
N LYS A 210 5.99 -0.89 -30.09
CA LYS A 210 5.43 -0.53 -28.78
C LYS A 210 6.20 -1.25 -27.69
N LEU A 211 6.64 -0.51 -26.71
CA LEU A 211 7.43 -1.04 -25.59
C LEU A 211 6.90 -0.51 -24.26
N LYS A 212 7.16 -1.26 -23.21
CA LYS A 212 6.92 -0.82 -21.84
C LYS A 212 8.19 -0.17 -21.32
N VAL A 213 8.10 1.14 -21.05
CA VAL A 213 9.22 1.92 -20.52
C VAL A 213 9.09 2.02 -19.01
N PRO A 214 10.13 1.61 -18.25
CA PRO A 214 10.13 1.75 -16.80
C PRO A 214 10.37 3.22 -16.42
N ARG A 215 9.41 3.83 -15.73
CA ARG A 215 9.50 5.21 -15.26
C ARG A 215 9.40 5.31 -13.76
N GLY A 216 10.15 6.21 -13.15
CA GLY A 216 10.02 6.53 -11.73
C GLY A 216 8.69 7.21 -11.45
N ASP A 217 7.98 6.76 -10.42
CA ASP A 217 6.66 7.30 -10.04
C ASP A 217 6.72 8.77 -9.59
N ARG A 218 7.86 9.20 -9.07
CA ARG A 218 8.09 10.57 -8.57
C ARG A 218 8.59 11.51 -9.65
N THR A 219 9.58 11.08 -10.41
CA THR A 219 10.27 11.95 -11.38
C THR A 219 9.70 11.85 -12.79
N GLY A 220 9.03 10.73 -13.13
CA GLY A 220 8.65 10.40 -14.49
C GLY A 220 9.86 10.06 -15.39
N ALA A 221 11.08 10.08 -14.86
CA ALA A 221 12.29 9.74 -15.60
C ALA A 221 12.34 8.25 -15.93
N VAL A 222 12.95 7.90 -17.04
CA VAL A 222 13.22 6.50 -17.38
C VAL A 222 14.23 5.93 -16.38
N ILE A 223 13.82 4.85 -15.70
CA ILE A 223 14.65 4.13 -14.74
C ILE A 223 15.68 3.30 -15.51
N GLU A 224 16.92 3.30 -15.01
CA GLU A 224 17.99 2.48 -15.57
C GLU A 224 18.34 1.31 -14.66
N PRO A 225 18.50 0.09 -15.20
CA PRO A 225 19.28 -0.93 -14.51
C PRO A 225 20.72 -0.41 -14.32
N TYR A 226 21.18 -0.34 -13.08
CA TYR A 226 22.47 0.27 -12.76
C TYR A 226 23.28 -0.60 -11.80
N LEU A 227 24.52 -0.87 -12.15
CA LEU A 227 25.42 -1.71 -11.38
C LEU A 227 26.15 -0.87 -10.32
N THR A 228 25.80 -1.09 -9.06
CA THR A 228 26.35 -0.32 -7.94
C THR A 228 26.45 -1.17 -6.67
N ASP A 229 27.33 -0.76 -5.77
CA ASP A 229 27.43 -1.37 -4.44
C ASP A 229 26.26 -0.94 -3.58
N GLN A 230 25.53 -1.91 -3.06
CA GLN A 230 24.37 -1.71 -2.20
C GLN A 230 24.39 -2.70 -1.03
N TRP A 231 23.57 -2.42 -0.03
CA TRP A 231 23.33 -3.35 1.08
C TRP A 231 22.10 -4.21 0.81
N TYR A 232 22.19 -5.49 1.17
CA TYR A 232 21.14 -6.47 0.91
C TYR A 232 20.84 -7.30 2.14
N VAL A 233 19.58 -7.73 2.26
CA VAL A 233 19.17 -8.83 3.15
C VAL A 233 18.98 -10.10 2.35
N ALA A 234 19.69 -11.16 2.72
CA ALA A 234 19.46 -12.51 2.22
C ALA A 234 18.18 -13.06 2.87
N VAL A 235 17.08 -13.06 2.12
CA VAL A 235 15.73 -13.27 2.69
C VAL A 235 15.22 -14.70 2.66
N GLU A 236 15.88 -15.63 1.96
CA GLU A 236 15.40 -17.00 1.78
C GLU A 236 15.12 -17.71 3.11
N SER A 237 16.06 -17.64 4.07
CA SER A 237 15.89 -18.25 5.38
C SER A 237 14.83 -17.58 6.26
N LEU A 238 14.54 -16.29 5.99
CA LEU A 238 13.50 -15.53 6.69
C LEU A 238 12.11 -15.79 6.09
N ALA A 239 12.05 -16.07 4.79
CA ALA A 239 10.81 -16.32 4.07
C ALA A 239 10.16 -17.64 4.45
N LYS A 240 10.95 -18.69 4.69
CA LYS A 240 10.43 -20.03 5.00
C LYS A 240 9.50 -20.06 6.22
N PRO A 241 9.88 -19.57 7.41
CA PRO A 241 8.96 -19.52 8.54
C PRO A 241 7.74 -18.63 8.30
N ALA A 242 7.88 -17.58 7.48
CA ALA A 242 6.78 -16.68 7.12
C ALA A 242 5.76 -17.36 6.21
N ILE A 243 6.19 -18.21 5.28
CA ILE A 243 5.31 -19.04 4.45
C ILE A 243 4.57 -20.06 5.33
N GLU A 244 5.28 -20.75 6.19
CA GLU A 244 4.72 -21.75 7.10
C GLU A 244 3.65 -21.17 8.03
N ALA A 245 3.81 -19.94 8.50
CA ALA A 245 2.82 -19.25 9.36
C ALA A 245 1.46 -19.05 8.69
N VAL A 246 1.44 -18.86 7.37
CA VAL A 246 0.19 -18.73 6.60
C VAL A 246 -0.35 -20.12 6.19
N GLU A 247 0.53 -21.04 5.79
CA GLU A 247 0.14 -22.40 5.41
C GLU A 247 -0.51 -23.17 6.58
N SER A 248 0.00 -22.98 7.79
CA SER A 248 -0.54 -23.60 9.01
C SER A 248 -1.87 -23.00 9.49
N GLY A 249 -2.26 -21.84 8.95
CA GLY A 249 -3.42 -21.10 9.41
C GLY A 249 -3.18 -20.26 10.68
N GLU A 250 -1.95 -20.17 11.16
CA GLU A 250 -1.57 -19.29 12.28
C GLU A 250 -1.84 -17.82 11.93
N ILE A 251 -1.60 -17.47 10.66
CA ILE A 251 -1.99 -16.18 10.05
C ILE A 251 -3.03 -16.44 8.96
N ARG A 252 -4.10 -15.67 8.97
CA ARG A 252 -5.20 -15.79 8.01
C ARG A 252 -5.40 -14.50 7.21
N PHE A 253 -5.40 -14.59 5.87
CA PHE A 253 -5.83 -13.50 5.00
C PHE A 253 -7.36 -13.46 4.89
N VAL A 254 -7.91 -12.27 4.91
CA VAL A 254 -9.33 -12.01 4.71
C VAL A 254 -9.48 -10.95 3.59
N PRO A 255 -10.06 -11.29 2.43
CA PRO A 255 -10.48 -12.63 2.00
C PRO A 255 -9.30 -13.56 1.69
N GLU A 256 -9.55 -14.86 1.82
CA GLU A 256 -8.52 -15.91 1.72
C GLU A 256 -7.82 -16.00 0.35
N ASN A 257 -8.47 -15.55 -0.71
CA ASN A 257 -7.89 -15.58 -2.06
C ASN A 257 -6.55 -14.84 -2.18
N TRP A 258 -6.24 -13.91 -1.26
CA TRP A 258 -4.96 -13.20 -1.23
C TRP A 258 -3.77 -14.07 -0.77
N ASN A 259 -4.02 -15.26 -0.22
CA ASN A 259 -2.99 -16.26 0.04
C ASN A 259 -2.17 -16.56 -1.22
N LYS A 260 -2.83 -16.66 -2.40
CA LYS A 260 -2.17 -16.94 -3.68
C LYS A 260 -1.15 -15.88 -4.04
N THR A 261 -1.51 -14.61 -3.88
CA THR A 261 -0.60 -13.48 -4.14
C THR A 261 0.58 -13.51 -3.18
N TYR A 262 0.33 -13.75 -1.90
CA TYR A 262 1.38 -13.88 -0.88
C TYR A 262 2.36 -15.01 -1.22
N TYR A 263 1.88 -16.21 -1.53
CA TYR A 263 2.73 -17.36 -1.87
C TYR A 263 3.51 -17.14 -3.16
N GLN A 264 2.90 -16.54 -4.17
CA GLN A 264 3.59 -16.23 -5.43
C GLN A 264 4.82 -15.36 -5.21
N TRP A 265 4.70 -14.33 -4.37
CA TRP A 265 5.82 -13.46 -4.02
C TRP A 265 6.84 -14.16 -3.13
N MET A 266 6.39 -14.89 -2.12
CA MET A 266 7.28 -15.48 -1.12
C MET A 266 8.11 -16.65 -1.66
N HIS A 267 7.55 -17.49 -2.54
CA HIS A 267 8.29 -18.59 -3.17
C HIS A 267 9.33 -18.13 -4.19
N ASN A 268 9.18 -16.94 -4.73
CA ASN A 268 10.09 -16.35 -5.73
C ASN A 268 10.88 -15.15 -5.16
N ILE A 269 10.95 -15.04 -3.84
CA ILE A 269 11.57 -13.88 -3.19
C ILE A 269 13.05 -13.78 -3.53
N GLN A 270 13.49 -12.57 -3.87
CA GLN A 270 14.89 -12.24 -4.13
C GLN A 270 15.48 -11.46 -2.96
N ASP A 271 16.80 -11.45 -2.86
CA ASP A 271 17.50 -10.65 -1.86
C ASP A 271 17.06 -9.19 -1.93
N TRP A 272 16.80 -8.63 -0.79
CA TRP A 272 16.22 -7.30 -0.66
C TRP A 272 17.30 -6.23 -0.57
N CYS A 273 17.34 -5.33 -1.55
CA CYS A 273 18.18 -4.13 -1.51
C CYS A 273 17.61 -3.14 -0.49
N ILE A 274 18.37 -2.87 0.57
CA ILE A 274 17.93 -2.05 1.71
C ILE A 274 18.60 -0.68 1.79
N SER A 275 19.55 -0.35 0.94
CA SER A 275 20.22 0.96 0.94
C SER A 275 19.58 1.93 -0.03
N ARG A 276 19.51 3.19 0.37
CA ARG A 276 18.99 4.32 -0.42
C ARG A 276 19.93 5.50 -0.27
N GLN A 277 20.15 6.21 -1.37
CA GLN A 277 20.99 7.41 -1.46
C GLN A 277 20.13 8.66 -1.23
N LEU A 278 19.55 8.76 -0.03
CA LEU A 278 18.63 9.81 0.40
C LEU A 278 19.18 10.55 1.62
N TRP A 279 18.71 11.75 1.86
CA TRP A 279 19.13 12.55 3.02
C TRP A 279 18.38 12.24 4.30
N TRP A 280 17.14 11.77 4.18
CA TRP A 280 16.29 11.47 5.33
C TRP A 280 16.01 9.97 5.45
N GLY A 281 16.30 9.44 6.61
CA GLY A 281 16.08 8.03 6.93
C GLY A 281 17.04 7.55 8.02
N HIS A 282 16.96 6.26 8.33
CA HIS A 282 17.89 5.62 9.27
C HIS A 282 19.23 5.38 8.57
N ARG A 283 20.25 6.07 9.04
CA ARG A 283 21.59 5.93 8.47
C ARG A 283 22.16 4.54 8.74
N ILE A 284 22.77 3.95 7.72
CA ILE A 284 23.33 2.60 7.82
C ILE A 284 24.46 2.56 8.84
N PRO A 285 24.40 1.64 9.84
CA PRO A 285 25.38 1.58 10.92
C PRO A 285 26.63 0.80 10.50
N ALA A 286 27.30 1.32 9.47
CA ALA A 286 28.55 0.79 8.93
C ALA A 286 29.57 1.91 8.77
N TRP A 287 30.85 1.59 9.02
CA TRP A 287 31.98 2.51 8.94
C TRP A 287 33.04 1.96 8.00
N TYR A 288 33.71 2.86 7.33
CA TYR A 288 34.77 2.55 6.37
C TYR A 288 36.07 3.18 6.85
N ASP A 289 37.18 2.41 6.76
CA ASP A 289 38.52 2.92 6.92
C ASP A 289 39.06 3.51 5.59
N GLU A 290 40.26 4.08 5.63
CA GLU A 290 40.92 4.65 4.45
C GLU A 290 41.25 3.62 3.36
N ASN A 291 41.28 2.33 3.70
CA ASN A 291 41.52 1.22 2.78
C ASN A 291 40.23 0.63 2.20
N GLY A 292 39.08 1.15 2.58
CA GLY A 292 37.78 0.67 2.13
C GLY A 292 37.27 -0.57 2.86
N ASN A 293 37.89 -0.97 3.99
CA ASN A 293 37.37 -2.03 4.83
C ASN A 293 36.07 -1.58 5.52
N VAL A 294 35.10 -2.47 5.61
CA VAL A 294 33.78 -2.20 6.15
C VAL A 294 33.61 -2.82 7.52
N PHE A 295 33.14 -2.03 8.47
CA PHE A 295 32.88 -2.46 9.85
C PHE A 295 31.45 -2.10 10.25
N VAL A 296 30.71 -3.06 10.79
CA VAL A 296 29.33 -2.88 11.23
C VAL A 296 29.25 -2.94 12.75
N GLY A 297 28.54 -2.01 13.33
CA GLY A 297 28.29 -1.94 14.76
C GLY A 297 27.20 -0.94 15.09
N ARG A 298 26.79 -0.88 16.34
CA ARG A 298 25.73 0.05 16.78
C ARG A 298 26.23 1.49 16.83
N THR A 299 27.51 1.65 17.20
CA THR A 299 28.18 2.94 17.26
C THR A 299 29.62 2.82 16.74
N GLU A 300 30.25 3.96 16.44
CA GLU A 300 31.67 3.99 16.06
C GLU A 300 32.57 3.43 17.17
N GLU A 301 32.25 3.74 18.42
CA GLU A 301 32.98 3.25 19.59
C GLU A 301 32.91 1.72 19.68
N GLU A 302 31.75 1.12 19.49
CA GLU A 302 31.58 -0.34 19.44
C GLU A 302 32.41 -0.97 18.32
N VAL A 303 32.41 -0.34 17.13
CA VAL A 303 33.22 -0.80 15.99
C VAL A 303 34.70 -0.78 16.33
N ARG A 304 35.19 0.30 16.93
CA ARG A 304 36.59 0.41 17.31
C ARG A 304 37.01 -0.64 18.36
N GLU A 305 36.17 -0.86 19.35
CA GLU A 305 36.42 -1.85 20.39
C GLU A 305 36.37 -3.28 19.81
N LYS A 306 35.37 -3.61 19.03
CA LYS A 306 35.15 -4.93 18.45
C LYS A 306 36.26 -5.35 17.47
N HIS A 307 36.81 -4.41 16.72
CA HIS A 307 37.83 -4.65 15.69
C HIS A 307 39.23 -4.19 16.09
N ASP A 308 39.44 -3.83 17.36
CA ASP A 308 40.73 -3.37 17.90
C ASP A 308 41.35 -2.22 17.08
N LEU A 309 40.51 -1.23 16.73
CA LEU A 309 40.90 -0.05 15.95
C LEU A 309 41.30 1.08 16.86
N GLY A 310 42.55 1.55 16.71
CA GLY A 310 43.06 2.72 17.45
C GLY A 310 42.45 4.04 16.97
N SER A 311 42.65 5.09 17.75
CA SER A 311 42.22 6.46 17.42
C SER A 311 42.91 7.05 16.18
N ASP A 312 44.02 6.43 15.75
CA ASP A 312 44.76 6.78 14.54
C ASP A 312 44.09 6.28 13.26
N VAL A 313 43.15 5.34 13.36
CA VAL A 313 42.34 4.89 12.21
C VAL A 313 41.19 5.87 11.99
N THR A 314 41.17 6.49 10.80
CA THR A 314 40.05 7.36 10.41
C THR A 314 38.89 6.49 9.93
N LEU A 315 37.72 6.65 10.53
CA LEU A 315 36.50 5.99 10.13
C LEU A 315 35.46 6.99 9.63
N SER A 316 34.80 6.66 8.53
CA SER A 316 33.65 7.40 8.01
C SER A 316 32.43 6.50 7.96
N GLN A 317 31.31 6.97 8.50
CA GLN A 317 30.05 6.23 8.45
C GLN A 317 29.48 6.25 7.03
N ASP A 318 28.83 5.17 6.63
CA ASP A 318 28.11 5.06 5.37
C ASP A 318 27.10 6.23 5.23
N ASP A 319 27.07 6.88 4.07
CA ASP A 319 26.20 8.03 3.79
C ASP A 319 24.78 7.60 3.41
N ASP A 320 24.58 6.33 3.05
CA ASP A 320 23.28 5.80 2.68
C ASP A 320 22.37 5.63 3.91
N VAL A 321 21.08 5.69 3.64
CA VAL A 321 20.03 5.38 4.62
C VAL A 321 19.33 4.07 4.25
N LEU A 322 18.63 3.49 5.21
CA LEU A 322 17.85 2.28 4.99
C LEU A 322 16.55 2.59 4.25
N ASP A 323 16.12 1.63 3.43
CA ASP A 323 14.79 1.61 2.82
C ASP A 323 13.70 1.80 3.89
N THR A 324 12.72 2.62 3.60
CA THR A 324 11.56 2.86 4.47
C THR A 324 10.89 1.58 4.93
N TRP A 325 10.82 0.59 4.04
CA TRP A 325 10.24 -0.72 4.37
C TRP A 325 11.04 -1.52 5.39
N PHE A 326 12.31 -1.21 5.60
CA PHE A 326 13.12 -1.85 6.64
C PHE A 326 12.62 -1.49 8.04
N SER A 327 12.49 -0.21 8.34
CA SER A 327 11.92 0.25 9.62
C SER A 327 10.44 -0.11 9.76
N SER A 328 9.67 -0.03 8.67
CA SER A 328 8.24 -0.39 8.64
C SER A 328 8.00 -1.87 8.91
N ALA A 329 8.93 -2.75 8.54
CA ALA A 329 8.85 -4.18 8.83
C ALA A 329 8.98 -4.51 10.33
N LEU A 330 9.55 -3.61 11.11
CA LEU A 330 9.76 -3.79 12.55
C LEU A 330 8.58 -3.27 13.39
N TRP A 331 7.63 -2.61 12.76
CA TRP A 331 6.52 -1.92 13.43
C TRP A 331 5.80 -2.78 14.48
N PRO A 332 5.44 -4.06 14.21
CA PRO A 332 4.66 -4.85 15.16
C PRO A 332 5.32 -5.04 16.53
N PHE A 333 6.64 -5.07 16.60
CA PHE A 333 7.37 -5.34 17.83
C PHE A 333 8.27 -4.18 18.31
N ALA A 334 8.82 -3.39 17.40
CA ALA A 334 9.64 -2.23 17.78
C ALA A 334 8.82 -1.16 18.50
N THR A 335 7.56 -0.95 18.10
CA THR A 335 6.65 -0.01 18.78
C THR A 335 6.21 -0.49 20.16
N MET A 336 6.42 -1.77 20.46
CA MET A 336 6.09 -2.38 21.77
C MET A 336 7.30 -2.46 22.70
N GLY A 337 8.41 -1.79 22.34
CA GLY A 337 9.59 -1.64 23.18
C GLY A 337 10.73 -2.63 22.91
N TRP A 338 10.59 -3.54 21.91
CA TRP A 338 11.71 -4.41 21.55
C TRP A 338 12.96 -3.57 21.19
N PRO A 339 14.20 -3.96 21.57
CA PRO A 339 14.63 -5.29 22.04
C PRO A 339 14.40 -5.60 23.53
N GLU A 340 13.88 -4.66 24.29
CA GLU A 340 13.55 -4.88 25.70
C GLU A 340 12.31 -5.78 25.84
N GLU A 341 12.29 -6.59 26.91
CA GLU A 341 11.09 -7.35 27.27
C GLU A 341 10.12 -6.42 28.02
N THR A 342 9.02 -6.06 27.40
CA THR A 342 8.03 -5.15 27.94
C THR A 342 6.66 -5.82 28.10
N PRO A 343 5.82 -5.34 29.05
CA PRO A 343 4.44 -5.80 29.16
C PRO A 343 3.63 -5.58 27.87
N ASP A 344 3.89 -4.51 27.13
CA ASP A 344 3.24 -4.22 25.86
C ASP A 344 3.61 -5.25 24.78
N LEU A 345 4.89 -5.62 24.70
CA LEU A 345 5.36 -6.66 23.78
C LEU A 345 4.71 -8.01 24.07
N GLU A 346 4.57 -8.37 25.34
CA GLU A 346 3.91 -9.62 25.76
C GLU A 346 2.41 -9.60 25.44
N THR A 347 1.74 -8.47 25.67
CA THR A 347 0.29 -8.33 25.56
C THR A 347 -0.18 -8.20 24.10
N PHE A 348 0.53 -7.38 23.29
CA PHE A 348 0.04 -6.94 21.98
C PHE A 348 0.74 -7.63 20.79
N VAL A 349 1.69 -8.51 21.02
CA VAL A 349 2.28 -9.34 19.97
C VAL A 349 1.93 -10.81 20.22
N PRO A 350 1.13 -11.43 19.36
CA PRO A 350 0.57 -10.92 18.11
C PRO A 350 -0.60 -9.95 18.29
N SER A 351 -0.71 -8.99 17.38
CA SER A 351 -1.91 -8.18 17.21
C SER A 351 -3.08 -9.04 16.70
N SER A 352 -4.32 -8.59 16.93
CA SER A 352 -5.52 -9.31 16.47
C SER A 352 -5.71 -9.20 14.96
N VAL A 353 -5.62 -7.98 14.41
CA VAL A 353 -5.88 -7.71 13.00
C VAL A 353 -4.90 -6.66 12.46
N LEU A 354 -4.35 -6.93 11.29
CA LEU A 354 -3.73 -5.93 10.42
C LEU A 354 -4.70 -5.55 9.30
N VAL A 355 -4.89 -4.26 9.07
CA VAL A 355 -5.70 -3.73 7.96
C VAL A 355 -4.77 -3.06 6.96
N THR A 356 -4.82 -3.49 5.70
CA THR A 356 -3.95 -2.95 4.63
C THR A 356 -4.57 -3.13 3.25
N GLY A 357 -4.04 -2.41 2.26
CA GLY A 357 -4.31 -2.66 0.85
C GLY A 357 -3.53 -3.86 0.32
N PHE A 358 -3.97 -4.40 -0.81
CA PHE A 358 -3.31 -5.54 -1.45
C PHE A 358 -1.95 -5.18 -2.08
N ASP A 359 -1.76 -3.93 -2.43
CA ASP A 359 -0.57 -3.42 -3.13
C ASP A 359 0.71 -3.47 -2.30
N ILE A 360 0.58 -3.57 -0.97
CA ILE A 360 1.73 -3.67 -0.06
C ILE A 360 1.79 -5.00 0.71
N ILE A 361 1.12 -6.04 0.24
CA ILE A 361 1.22 -7.39 0.82
C ILE A 361 2.68 -7.85 0.87
N PHE A 362 3.40 -7.72 -0.23
CA PHE A 362 4.81 -8.11 -0.28
C PHE A 362 5.72 -7.14 0.48
N PHE A 363 5.56 -5.85 0.25
CA PHE A 363 6.50 -4.84 0.76
C PHE A 363 6.37 -4.57 2.25
N TRP A 364 5.19 -4.75 2.81
CA TRP A 364 4.95 -4.50 4.23
C TRP A 364 4.55 -5.75 4.98
N VAL A 365 3.47 -6.41 4.58
CA VAL A 365 2.91 -7.56 5.31
C VAL A 365 3.92 -8.70 5.41
N ALA A 366 4.46 -9.15 4.28
CA ALA A 366 5.43 -10.25 4.24
C ALA A 366 6.69 -9.93 5.05
N ARG A 367 7.19 -8.70 4.94
CA ARG A 367 8.38 -8.24 5.67
C ARG A 367 8.14 -8.14 7.17
N MET A 368 6.95 -7.68 7.61
CA MET A 368 6.57 -7.71 9.03
C MET A 368 6.51 -9.14 9.56
N ILE A 369 5.97 -10.08 8.81
CA ILE A 369 5.91 -11.49 9.21
C ILE A 369 7.33 -12.06 9.35
N MET A 370 8.19 -11.86 8.35
CA MET A 370 9.58 -12.34 8.37
C MET A 370 10.34 -11.79 9.59
N MET A 371 10.31 -10.49 9.80
CA MET A 371 11.08 -9.83 10.86
C MET A 371 10.53 -10.15 12.25
N THR A 372 9.23 -10.16 12.43
CA THR A 372 8.63 -10.50 13.73
C THR A 372 8.92 -11.94 14.12
N LYS A 373 8.76 -12.89 13.19
CA LYS A 373 9.12 -14.30 13.44
C LYS A 373 10.60 -14.45 13.79
N LYS A 374 11.48 -13.75 13.07
CA LYS A 374 12.93 -13.81 13.31
C LYS A 374 13.33 -13.31 14.69
N PHE A 375 12.83 -12.14 15.10
CA PHE A 375 13.32 -11.46 16.30
C PHE A 375 12.52 -11.75 17.56
N THR A 376 11.28 -12.20 17.45
CA THR A 376 10.42 -12.51 18.61
C THR A 376 10.00 -13.97 18.69
N GLY A 377 10.16 -14.75 17.64
CA GLY A 377 9.62 -16.12 17.53
C GLY A 377 8.10 -16.19 17.39
N LYS A 378 7.41 -15.05 17.46
CA LYS A 378 5.94 -14.94 17.37
C LYS A 378 5.51 -14.45 15.97
N ILE A 379 4.24 -14.68 15.63
CA ILE A 379 3.62 -13.99 14.49
C ILE A 379 3.31 -12.53 14.85
N PRO A 380 3.27 -11.60 13.87
CA PRO A 380 2.96 -10.19 14.16
C PRO A 380 1.47 -9.93 14.41
N PHE A 381 0.58 -10.66 13.73
CA PHE A 381 -0.87 -10.51 13.77
C PHE A 381 -1.54 -11.81 13.32
N LYS A 382 -2.79 -12.02 13.78
CA LYS A 382 -3.56 -13.24 13.48
C LYS A 382 -4.30 -13.14 12.16
N ASP A 383 -5.05 -12.06 11.96
CA ASP A 383 -5.81 -11.81 10.73
C ASP A 383 -5.20 -10.65 9.94
N ILE A 384 -5.23 -10.78 8.62
CA ILE A 384 -4.84 -9.72 7.68
C ILE A 384 -6.06 -9.39 6.84
N TYR A 385 -6.72 -8.26 7.16
CA TYR A 385 -7.84 -7.76 6.38
C TYR A 385 -7.35 -6.90 5.23
N ILE A 386 -7.60 -7.36 4.01
CA ILE A 386 -7.21 -6.65 2.78
C ILE A 386 -8.36 -5.78 2.31
N THR A 387 -8.15 -4.47 2.32
CA THR A 387 -9.12 -3.48 1.85
C THR A 387 -9.06 -3.30 0.34
N GLY A 388 -10.18 -2.88 -0.25
CA GLY A 388 -10.16 -2.29 -1.59
C GLY A 388 -9.39 -0.96 -1.59
N LEU A 389 -8.74 -0.64 -2.70
CA LEU A 389 -8.13 0.67 -2.90
C LEU A 389 -9.16 1.65 -3.45
N ILE A 390 -9.22 2.84 -2.84
CA ILE A 390 -10.11 3.90 -3.30
C ILE A 390 -9.51 4.57 -4.53
N ARG A 391 -10.28 4.57 -5.60
CA ARG A 391 -9.96 5.20 -6.87
C ARG A 391 -10.90 6.38 -7.12
N ASP A 392 -10.54 7.23 -8.07
CA ASP A 392 -11.44 8.29 -8.51
C ASP A 392 -12.68 7.73 -9.26
N GLU A 393 -13.59 8.59 -9.66
CA GLU A 393 -14.84 8.19 -10.36
C GLU A 393 -14.60 7.45 -11.68
N ASN A 394 -13.43 7.65 -12.30
CA ASN A 394 -13.03 7.00 -13.55
C ASN A 394 -12.29 5.67 -13.33
N GLY A 395 -12.04 5.29 -12.09
CA GLY A 395 -11.26 4.12 -11.72
C GLY A 395 -9.74 4.34 -11.73
N ASP A 396 -9.28 5.59 -11.83
CA ASP A 396 -7.87 5.93 -11.79
C ASP A 396 -7.33 5.99 -10.35
N LYS A 397 -6.09 5.55 -10.17
CA LYS A 397 -5.38 5.72 -8.89
C LYS A 397 -5.25 7.21 -8.58
N MET A 398 -5.66 7.60 -7.37
CA MET A 398 -5.50 8.96 -6.90
C MET A 398 -4.05 9.26 -6.55
N SER A 399 -3.51 10.34 -7.09
CA SER A 399 -2.16 10.83 -6.77
C SER A 399 -2.06 12.34 -6.93
N LYS A 400 -1.11 12.95 -6.22
CA LYS A 400 -0.82 14.40 -6.36
C LYS A 400 -0.39 14.73 -7.78
N SER A 401 0.39 13.88 -8.42
CA SER A 401 0.87 14.07 -9.80
C SER A 401 -0.26 14.08 -10.83
N LYS A 402 -1.31 13.30 -10.61
CA LYS A 402 -2.51 13.28 -11.47
C LYS A 402 -3.51 14.40 -11.12
N GLY A 403 -3.38 15.03 -9.96
CA GLY A 403 -4.27 16.09 -9.48
C GLY A 403 -5.73 15.64 -9.30
N ASN A 404 -5.94 14.36 -8.99
CA ASN A 404 -7.26 13.76 -8.79
C ASN A 404 -7.53 13.33 -7.34
N VAL A 405 -6.70 13.75 -6.39
CA VAL A 405 -6.86 13.41 -4.98
C VAL A 405 -8.10 14.08 -4.41
N LEU A 406 -8.91 13.29 -3.69
CA LEU A 406 -10.00 13.77 -2.83
C LEU A 406 -9.51 13.74 -1.38
N ASP A 407 -9.34 14.91 -0.77
CA ASP A 407 -8.97 14.99 0.64
C ASP A 407 -10.22 14.75 1.50
N PRO A 408 -10.18 13.82 2.46
CA PRO A 408 -11.30 13.60 3.39
C PRO A 408 -11.78 14.87 4.11
N ILE A 409 -10.89 15.79 4.43
CA ILE A 409 -11.24 17.05 5.09
C ILE A 409 -12.13 17.92 4.18
N ASP A 410 -11.85 17.96 2.88
CA ASP A 410 -12.66 18.70 1.92
C ASP A 410 -14.06 18.10 1.76
N LEU A 411 -14.21 16.79 1.93
CA LEU A 411 -15.50 16.11 1.94
C LEU A 411 -16.28 16.35 3.24
N ILE A 412 -15.58 16.47 4.36
CA ILE A 412 -16.18 16.72 5.66
C ILE A 412 -16.66 18.17 5.78
N ASP A 413 -15.77 19.13 5.48
CA ASP A 413 -15.99 20.57 5.72
C ASP A 413 -16.51 21.33 4.50
N GLY A 414 -16.38 20.74 3.32
CA GLY A 414 -16.55 21.43 2.06
C GLY A 414 -15.34 22.27 1.66
N ILE A 415 -15.26 22.61 0.39
CA ILE A 415 -14.22 23.49 -0.17
C ILE A 415 -14.75 24.20 -1.40
N ASP A 416 -14.46 25.49 -1.56
CA ASP A 416 -14.77 26.22 -2.77
C ASP A 416 -13.88 25.80 -3.95
N ILE A 417 -14.34 26.05 -5.17
CA ILE A 417 -13.65 25.57 -6.37
C ILE A 417 -12.24 26.15 -6.53
N GLU A 418 -12.03 27.43 -6.24
CA GLU A 418 -10.71 28.04 -6.43
C GLU A 418 -9.69 27.55 -5.40
N SER A 419 -10.11 27.34 -4.16
CA SER A 419 -9.28 26.71 -3.13
C SER A 419 -8.93 25.25 -3.49
N LEU A 420 -9.89 24.51 -4.04
CA LEU A 420 -9.65 23.13 -4.50
C LEU A 420 -8.64 23.07 -5.65
N VAL A 421 -8.77 23.98 -6.64
CA VAL A 421 -7.82 24.09 -7.75
C VAL A 421 -6.43 24.42 -7.23
N THR A 422 -6.32 25.38 -6.33
CA THR A 422 -5.05 25.77 -5.71
C THR A 422 -4.40 24.58 -4.99
N LYS A 423 -5.19 23.85 -4.21
CA LYS A 423 -4.72 22.66 -3.46
C LYS A 423 -4.22 21.54 -4.39
N ARG A 424 -4.93 21.28 -5.49
CA ARG A 424 -4.58 20.22 -6.45
C ARG A 424 -3.38 20.56 -7.33
N THR A 425 -3.06 21.84 -7.49
CA THR A 425 -1.96 22.32 -8.33
C THR A 425 -0.74 22.80 -7.53
N ALA A 426 -0.80 22.81 -6.20
CA ALA A 426 0.30 23.22 -5.35
C ALA A 426 1.39 22.15 -5.25
N GLY A 427 2.65 22.58 -5.31
CA GLY A 427 3.81 21.71 -5.06
C GLY A 427 3.96 20.56 -6.05
N MET A 428 3.54 20.74 -7.29
CA MET A 428 3.62 19.72 -8.32
C MET A 428 5.06 19.50 -8.79
N MET A 429 5.49 18.25 -8.91
CA MET A 429 6.77 17.88 -9.52
C MET A 429 6.78 18.10 -11.05
N GLN A 430 5.60 18.17 -11.67
CA GLN A 430 5.41 18.43 -13.11
C GLN A 430 4.53 19.67 -13.30
N PRO A 431 5.08 20.89 -13.13
CA PRO A 431 4.31 22.14 -13.17
C PRO A 431 3.56 22.38 -14.50
N GLN A 432 4.02 21.78 -15.59
CA GLN A 432 3.39 21.87 -16.91
C GLN A 432 1.97 21.25 -16.96
N LEU A 433 1.64 20.38 -16.01
CA LEU A 433 0.31 19.76 -15.94
C LEU A 433 -0.72 20.61 -15.17
N ALA A 434 -0.31 21.67 -14.49
CA ALA A 434 -1.16 22.45 -13.60
C ALA A 434 -2.40 23.02 -14.31
N GLU A 435 -2.26 23.57 -15.51
CA GLU A 435 -3.39 24.14 -16.26
C GLU A 435 -4.41 23.07 -16.68
N LYS A 436 -3.94 21.91 -17.09
CA LYS A 436 -4.80 20.76 -17.43
C LYS A 436 -5.58 20.27 -16.21
N ILE A 437 -4.91 20.15 -15.06
CA ILE A 437 -5.52 19.74 -13.79
C ILE A 437 -6.55 20.77 -13.33
N ALA A 438 -6.24 22.06 -13.39
CA ALA A 438 -7.15 23.15 -13.03
C ALA A 438 -8.45 23.12 -13.86
N ARG A 439 -8.32 22.97 -15.18
CA ARG A 439 -9.46 22.88 -16.10
C ARG A 439 -10.34 21.67 -15.80
N ARG A 440 -9.74 20.49 -15.58
CA ARG A 440 -10.47 19.27 -15.25
C ARG A 440 -11.18 19.42 -13.90
N THR A 441 -10.53 19.99 -12.90
CA THR A 441 -11.11 20.20 -11.56
C THR A 441 -12.32 21.12 -11.62
N ARG A 442 -12.25 22.25 -12.36
CA ARG A 442 -13.40 23.16 -12.54
C ARG A 442 -14.56 22.52 -13.28
N LYS A 443 -14.27 21.61 -14.21
CA LYS A 443 -15.32 20.85 -14.91
C LYS A 443 -15.99 19.82 -13.99
N GLN A 444 -15.21 19.14 -13.16
CA GLN A 444 -15.70 18.10 -12.26
C GLN A 444 -16.49 18.68 -11.08
N PHE A 445 -16.03 19.80 -10.52
CA PHE A 445 -16.61 20.44 -9.34
C PHE A 445 -16.87 21.92 -9.58
N PRO A 446 -17.83 22.29 -10.47
CA PRO A 446 -18.05 23.69 -10.84
C PRO A 446 -18.37 24.60 -9.66
N ASP A 447 -19.00 24.06 -8.61
CA ASP A 447 -19.40 24.80 -7.40
C ASP A 447 -18.52 24.40 -6.18
N GLY A 448 -17.42 23.70 -6.41
CA GLY A 448 -16.62 23.11 -5.34
C GLY A 448 -17.25 21.85 -4.75
N ILE A 449 -16.86 21.50 -3.52
CA ILE A 449 -17.38 20.35 -2.78
C ILE A 449 -18.15 20.88 -1.56
N GLN A 450 -19.42 20.49 -1.41
CA GLN A 450 -20.20 20.85 -0.23
C GLN A 450 -19.79 20.03 0.99
N ALA A 451 -20.07 20.53 2.19
CA ALA A 451 -19.81 19.82 3.43
C ALA A 451 -20.79 18.65 3.62
N TYR A 452 -20.25 17.44 3.79
CA TYR A 452 -21.06 16.24 4.03
C TYR A 452 -21.04 15.78 5.48
N GLY A 453 -20.01 16.16 6.23
CA GLY A 453 -19.78 15.71 7.59
C GLY A 453 -19.05 14.36 7.69
N THR A 454 -18.45 14.12 8.85
CA THR A 454 -17.63 12.93 9.09
C THR A 454 -18.45 11.64 9.08
N ASP A 455 -19.63 11.62 9.72
CA ASP A 455 -20.45 10.42 9.84
C ASP A 455 -20.94 9.90 8.49
N ALA A 456 -21.32 10.80 7.58
CA ALA A 456 -21.70 10.43 6.22
C ALA A 456 -20.54 9.81 5.44
N LEU A 457 -19.33 10.37 5.56
CA LEU A 457 -18.13 9.85 4.91
C LEU A 457 -17.75 8.47 5.47
N ARG A 458 -17.74 8.31 6.79
CA ARG A 458 -17.44 7.02 7.43
C ARG A 458 -18.43 5.93 7.02
N PHE A 459 -19.71 6.25 7.03
CA PHE A 459 -20.74 5.29 6.61
C PHE A 459 -20.59 4.92 5.13
N THR A 460 -20.22 5.88 4.29
CA THR A 460 -19.91 5.61 2.88
C THR A 460 -18.76 4.60 2.74
N PHE A 461 -17.67 4.78 3.46
CA PHE A 461 -16.55 3.83 3.43
C PHE A 461 -16.98 2.43 3.92
N ALA A 462 -17.72 2.35 5.01
CA ALA A 462 -18.23 1.07 5.49
C ALA A 462 -19.12 0.38 4.44
N ALA A 463 -20.08 1.11 3.88
CA ALA A 463 -21.02 0.58 2.87
C ALA A 463 -20.33 0.17 1.56
N MET A 464 -19.17 0.74 1.24
CA MET A 464 -18.39 0.40 0.05
C MET A 464 -17.28 -0.62 0.33
N ALA A 465 -17.04 -0.99 1.58
CA ALA A 465 -16.02 -1.96 1.99
C ALA A 465 -16.44 -3.40 1.68
N SER A 466 -16.63 -3.68 0.39
CA SER A 466 -16.88 -5.03 -0.14
C SER A 466 -15.56 -5.78 -0.34
N THR A 467 -15.64 -7.03 -0.77
CA THR A 467 -14.47 -7.86 -1.08
C THR A 467 -13.78 -7.51 -2.41
N SER A 468 -14.13 -6.39 -3.02
CA SER A 468 -13.57 -5.94 -4.30
C SER A 468 -12.14 -5.42 -4.14
N ARG A 469 -11.35 -5.56 -5.20
CA ARG A 469 -9.97 -5.07 -5.28
C ARG A 469 -9.87 -3.55 -5.26
N ASP A 470 -10.74 -2.91 -6.01
CA ASP A 470 -10.79 -1.46 -6.18
C ASP A 470 -12.17 -0.93 -5.85
N ILE A 471 -12.23 0.26 -5.28
CA ILE A 471 -13.46 0.96 -4.92
C ILE A 471 -13.46 2.29 -5.65
N ASN A 472 -14.33 2.44 -6.65
CA ASN A 472 -14.53 3.73 -7.31
C ASN A 472 -15.36 4.63 -6.39
N PHE A 473 -14.77 5.74 -5.97
CA PHE A 473 -15.43 6.64 -5.04
C PHE A 473 -16.62 7.36 -5.71
N ASP A 474 -17.77 7.29 -5.06
CA ASP A 474 -19.02 7.85 -5.56
C ASP A 474 -19.54 8.95 -4.63
N MET A 475 -19.47 10.21 -5.09
CA MET A 475 -19.94 11.37 -4.36
C MET A 475 -21.44 11.32 -4.06
N ALA A 476 -22.26 10.73 -4.94
CA ALA A 476 -23.69 10.60 -4.73
C ALA A 476 -24.03 9.71 -3.53
N ARG A 477 -23.19 8.71 -3.24
CA ARG A 477 -23.36 7.89 -2.03
C ARG A 477 -23.11 8.68 -0.76
N VAL A 478 -22.09 9.54 -0.75
CA VAL A 478 -21.81 10.40 0.42
C VAL A 478 -22.99 11.32 0.71
N GLU A 479 -23.58 11.91 -0.32
CA GLU A 479 -24.80 12.72 -0.20
C GLU A 479 -25.98 11.90 0.31
N GLY A 480 -26.17 10.68 -0.20
CA GLY A 480 -27.20 9.76 0.27
C GLY A 480 -27.06 9.45 1.76
N TYR A 481 -25.85 9.20 2.25
CA TYR A 481 -25.61 8.94 3.67
C TYR A 481 -25.64 10.20 4.55
N ARG A 482 -25.39 11.38 3.99
CA ARG A 482 -25.72 12.63 4.69
C ARG A 482 -27.24 12.75 4.92
N ASN A 483 -28.04 12.38 3.94
CA ASN A 483 -29.51 12.33 4.08
C ASN A 483 -29.92 11.28 5.13
N PHE A 484 -29.20 10.18 5.24
CA PHE A 484 -29.39 9.19 6.31
C PHE A 484 -29.11 9.79 7.70
N CYS A 485 -28.04 10.56 7.87
CA CYS A 485 -27.81 11.32 9.11
C CYS A 485 -28.99 12.23 9.44
N ASN A 486 -29.54 12.95 8.48
CA ASN A 486 -30.72 13.79 8.68
C ASN A 486 -31.94 12.98 9.07
N LYS A 487 -32.13 11.79 8.49
CA LYS A 487 -33.22 10.86 8.85
C LYS A 487 -33.14 10.42 10.31
N ILE A 488 -31.95 10.01 10.75
CA ILE A 488 -31.68 9.62 12.15
C ILE A 488 -31.97 10.80 13.10
N TRP A 489 -31.50 11.98 12.76
CA TRP A 489 -31.73 13.18 13.55
C TRP A 489 -33.20 13.50 13.72
N ASN A 490 -33.97 13.49 12.65
CA ASN A 490 -35.40 13.78 12.66
C ASN A 490 -36.18 12.68 13.40
N ALA A 491 -35.84 11.42 13.22
CA ALA A 491 -36.44 10.31 13.97
C ALA A 491 -36.18 10.45 15.48
N SER A 492 -34.97 10.80 15.86
CA SER A 492 -34.60 11.03 17.27
C SER A 492 -35.36 12.21 17.87
N ARG A 493 -35.57 13.29 17.11
CA ARG A 493 -36.43 14.41 17.54
C ARG A 493 -37.86 13.95 17.82
N PHE A 494 -38.43 13.14 16.93
CA PHE A 494 -39.76 12.58 17.12
C PHE A 494 -39.84 11.74 18.41
N VAL A 495 -38.86 10.87 18.65
CA VAL A 495 -38.81 10.05 19.88
C VAL A 495 -38.72 10.95 21.11
N LEU A 496 -37.82 11.93 21.12
CA LEU A 496 -37.65 12.84 22.26
C LEU A 496 -38.91 13.68 22.54
N MET A 497 -39.59 14.18 21.52
CA MET A 497 -40.86 14.91 21.67
C MET A 497 -41.96 14.07 22.35
N ASN A 498 -41.90 12.77 22.20
CA ASN A 498 -42.90 11.85 22.79
C ASN A 498 -42.47 11.21 24.12
N THR A 499 -41.23 11.50 24.58
CA THR A 499 -40.64 10.84 25.74
C THR A 499 -40.07 11.79 26.80
N GLU A 500 -39.55 12.97 26.46
CA GLU A 500 -38.83 13.86 27.39
C GLU A 500 -39.68 14.32 28.60
N GLU A 501 -40.95 14.63 28.39
CA GLU A 501 -41.86 15.11 29.44
C GLU A 501 -42.89 14.07 29.86
N HIS A 502 -42.64 12.80 29.55
CA HIS A 502 -43.58 11.72 29.75
C HIS A 502 -42.95 10.54 30.49
N ASP A 503 -43.80 9.75 31.13
CA ASP A 503 -43.36 8.51 31.76
C ASP A 503 -42.98 7.46 30.70
N THR A 504 -41.68 7.07 30.70
CA THR A 504 -41.11 6.05 29.79
C THR A 504 -41.02 4.67 30.43
N GLY A 505 -41.53 4.49 31.65
CA GLY A 505 -41.36 3.25 32.39
C GLY A 505 -39.93 3.01 32.89
N ARG A 506 -39.07 4.02 32.88
CA ARG A 506 -37.67 3.92 33.38
C ARG A 506 -37.63 3.52 34.86
N ASP A 507 -38.51 4.07 35.65
CA ASP A 507 -38.60 3.83 37.09
C ASP A 507 -39.60 2.72 37.45
N GLY A 508 -40.10 1.98 36.47
CA GLY A 508 -41.05 0.91 36.60
C GLY A 508 -42.49 1.32 36.26
N GLY A 509 -43.45 0.55 36.68
CA GLY A 509 -44.85 0.71 36.36
C GLY A 509 -45.37 -0.36 35.39
N GLU A 510 -46.69 -0.49 35.34
CA GLU A 510 -47.32 -1.41 34.40
C GLU A 510 -47.12 -0.94 32.97
N MET A 511 -46.68 -1.83 32.08
CA MET A 511 -46.50 -1.57 30.67
C MET A 511 -47.22 -2.62 29.84
N VAL A 512 -47.96 -2.15 28.83
CA VAL A 512 -48.60 -2.99 27.83
C VAL A 512 -47.96 -2.67 26.48
N LEU A 513 -47.29 -3.66 25.90
CA LEU A 513 -46.67 -3.52 24.59
C LEU A 513 -47.68 -3.78 23.48
N SER A 514 -47.76 -2.86 22.53
CA SER A 514 -48.51 -3.07 21.29
C SER A 514 -47.89 -4.17 20.44
N MET A 515 -48.61 -4.63 19.42
CA MET A 515 -48.03 -5.53 18.42
C MET A 515 -46.86 -4.89 17.69
N ALA A 516 -46.95 -3.58 17.41
CA ALA A 516 -45.84 -2.82 16.78
C ALA A 516 -44.61 -2.74 17.68
N ASP A 517 -44.79 -2.57 19.01
CA ASP A 517 -43.67 -2.54 19.95
C ASP A 517 -42.93 -3.88 19.99
N ARG A 518 -43.69 -4.98 20.02
CA ARG A 518 -43.12 -6.33 19.98
C ARG A 518 -42.43 -6.60 18.63
N TRP A 519 -43.03 -6.18 17.54
CA TRP A 519 -42.49 -6.32 16.18
C TRP A 519 -41.15 -5.59 16.00
N ILE A 520 -41.04 -4.34 16.42
CA ILE A 520 -39.78 -3.62 16.26
C ILE A 520 -38.63 -4.21 17.09
N TRP A 521 -38.94 -4.70 18.32
CA TRP A 521 -37.96 -5.41 19.10
C TRP A 521 -37.49 -6.71 18.44
N ALA A 522 -38.41 -7.48 17.87
CA ALA A 522 -38.08 -8.73 17.17
C ALA A 522 -37.24 -8.45 15.93
N LYS A 523 -37.57 -7.39 15.15
CA LYS A 523 -36.78 -6.94 14.02
C LYS A 523 -35.37 -6.47 14.44
N PHE A 524 -35.27 -5.78 15.55
CA PHE A 524 -33.98 -5.36 16.10
C PHE A 524 -33.11 -6.56 16.49
N GLN A 525 -33.68 -7.61 17.08
CA GLN A 525 -32.94 -8.83 17.40
C GLN A 525 -32.38 -9.50 16.11
N GLN A 526 -33.18 -9.59 15.05
CA GLN A 526 -32.71 -10.10 13.76
C GLN A 526 -31.55 -9.26 13.22
N THR A 527 -31.69 -7.93 13.28
CA THR A 527 -30.65 -6.99 12.88
C THR A 527 -29.35 -7.18 13.65
N LEU A 528 -29.42 -7.40 14.97
CA LEU A 528 -28.24 -7.68 15.79
C LEU A 528 -27.51 -8.94 15.34
N VAL A 529 -28.23 -10.04 15.11
CA VAL A 529 -27.63 -11.30 14.64
C VAL A 529 -26.92 -11.12 13.31
N GLU A 530 -27.57 -10.46 12.34
CA GLU A 530 -26.99 -10.23 11.01
C GLU A 530 -25.79 -9.28 11.06
N PHE A 531 -25.87 -8.23 11.87
CA PHE A 531 -24.80 -7.25 12.03
C PHE A 531 -23.57 -7.88 12.69
N GLU A 532 -23.74 -8.62 13.77
CA GLU A 532 -22.66 -9.32 14.47
C GLU A 532 -21.96 -10.31 13.54
N LYS A 533 -22.74 -11.12 12.81
CA LYS A 533 -22.17 -12.05 11.83
C LYS A 533 -21.41 -11.32 10.73
N ALA A 534 -21.92 -10.21 10.23
CA ALA A 534 -21.22 -9.42 9.21
C ALA A 534 -19.87 -8.87 9.72
N LEU A 535 -19.80 -8.43 10.98
CA LEU A 535 -18.54 -8.01 11.60
C LEU A 535 -17.55 -9.16 11.77
N GLU A 536 -18.02 -10.33 12.21
CA GLU A 536 -17.19 -11.54 12.35
C GLU A 536 -16.57 -11.96 11.00
N ASP A 537 -17.35 -11.81 9.93
CA ASP A 537 -16.93 -12.14 8.57
C ASP A 537 -16.16 -10.99 7.88
N TYR A 538 -15.86 -9.88 8.56
CA TYR A 538 -15.26 -8.65 8.00
C TYR A 538 -16.05 -8.06 6.82
N ARG A 539 -17.37 -8.24 6.80
CA ARG A 539 -18.28 -7.73 5.78
C ARG A 539 -18.94 -6.43 6.26
N PHE A 540 -18.14 -5.36 6.32
CA PHE A 540 -18.60 -4.04 6.75
C PHE A 540 -19.71 -3.49 5.84
N ASP A 541 -19.68 -3.81 4.57
CA ASP A 541 -20.74 -3.48 3.60
C ASP A 541 -22.08 -4.08 3.99
N ILE A 542 -22.12 -5.35 4.40
CA ILE A 542 -23.33 -6.02 4.88
C ILE A 542 -23.77 -5.43 6.22
N ALA A 543 -22.84 -5.19 7.16
CA ALA A 543 -23.15 -4.57 8.44
C ALA A 543 -23.80 -3.19 8.26
N ALA A 544 -23.22 -2.35 7.39
CA ALA A 544 -23.78 -1.04 7.08
C ALA A 544 -25.17 -1.12 6.44
N GLN A 545 -25.36 -2.02 5.47
CA GLN A 545 -26.66 -2.22 4.82
C GLN A 545 -27.73 -2.70 5.82
N THR A 546 -27.40 -3.68 6.64
CA THR A 546 -28.32 -4.25 7.64
C THR A 546 -28.84 -3.18 8.60
N VAL A 547 -27.96 -2.38 9.18
CA VAL A 547 -28.37 -1.33 10.11
C VAL A 547 -29.07 -0.16 9.42
N TYR A 548 -28.69 0.14 8.16
CA TYR A 548 -29.38 1.14 7.34
C TYR A 548 -30.83 0.75 7.07
N GLU A 549 -31.07 -0.48 6.62
CA GLU A 549 -32.41 -1.00 6.31
C GLU A 549 -33.29 -1.04 7.56
N PHE A 550 -32.79 -1.51 8.70
CA PHE A 550 -33.52 -1.46 9.95
C PHE A 550 -33.89 -0.03 10.32
N THR A 551 -32.92 0.89 10.29
CA THR A 551 -33.13 2.28 10.73
C THR A 551 -34.10 3.01 9.82
N TRP A 552 -33.89 2.98 8.52
CA TRP A 552 -34.69 3.74 7.57
C TRP A 552 -36.07 3.12 7.37
N ASN A 553 -36.13 1.85 6.99
CA ASN A 553 -37.36 1.22 6.56
C ASN A 553 -38.22 0.75 7.75
N GLN A 554 -37.62 0.05 8.71
CA GLN A 554 -38.40 -0.58 9.79
C GLN A 554 -38.66 0.38 10.93
N PHE A 555 -37.64 1.07 11.44
CA PHE A 555 -37.79 2.00 12.54
C PHE A 555 -38.47 3.31 12.09
N CYS A 556 -37.89 4.03 11.12
CA CYS A 556 -38.38 5.36 10.72
C CYS A 556 -39.69 5.30 9.93
N ASP A 557 -39.75 4.49 8.86
CA ASP A 557 -40.88 4.54 7.94
C ASP A 557 -42.11 3.78 8.48
N TRP A 558 -41.92 2.73 9.26
CA TRP A 558 -43.04 1.95 9.81
C TRP A 558 -43.26 2.17 11.29
N TYR A 559 -42.27 1.89 12.13
CA TYR A 559 -42.51 1.84 13.58
C TYR A 559 -42.95 3.19 14.14
N LEU A 560 -42.26 4.29 13.78
CA LEU A 560 -42.63 5.62 14.26
C LEU A 560 -44.10 5.98 13.90
N GLU A 561 -44.53 5.63 12.70
CA GLU A 561 -45.93 5.85 12.28
C GLU A 561 -46.90 4.96 13.08
N LEU A 562 -46.55 3.71 13.34
CA LEU A 562 -47.39 2.77 14.10
C LEU A 562 -47.50 3.12 15.59
N THR A 563 -46.64 3.96 16.13
CA THR A 563 -46.74 4.46 17.51
C THR A 563 -47.79 5.55 17.68
N LYS A 564 -48.10 6.31 16.64
CA LYS A 564 -49.02 7.44 16.71
C LYS A 564 -50.44 7.07 17.11
N PRO A 565 -51.05 5.95 16.64
CA PRO A 565 -52.35 5.51 17.08
C PRO A 565 -52.45 5.20 18.57
N VAL A 566 -51.34 4.79 19.20
CA VAL A 566 -51.32 4.54 20.67
C VAL A 566 -51.13 5.86 21.43
N LEU A 567 -50.13 6.67 21.00
CA LEU A 567 -49.73 7.88 21.73
C LEU A 567 -50.73 9.03 21.63
N ASN A 568 -51.43 9.16 20.50
CA ASN A 568 -52.34 10.25 20.21
C ASN A 568 -53.83 9.89 20.48
N ASN A 569 -54.09 8.68 20.96
CA ASN A 569 -55.47 8.23 21.27
C ASN A 569 -55.80 8.48 22.74
N ASP A 570 -56.82 9.27 23.00
CA ASP A 570 -57.28 9.54 24.35
C ASP A 570 -57.86 8.28 25.04
N ALA A 571 -58.25 7.27 24.27
CA ALA A 571 -58.75 6.00 24.80
C ALA A 571 -57.62 5.03 25.21
N SER A 572 -56.36 5.30 24.81
CA SER A 572 -55.21 4.48 25.24
C SER A 572 -54.94 4.65 26.74
N THR A 573 -54.72 3.56 27.43
CA THR A 573 -54.34 3.58 28.85
C THR A 573 -52.93 4.11 29.05
N GLU A 574 -52.62 4.58 30.26
CA GLU A 574 -51.26 4.99 30.60
C GLU A 574 -50.26 3.81 30.51
N ALA A 575 -50.71 2.60 30.82
CA ALA A 575 -49.87 1.40 30.65
C ALA A 575 -49.52 1.13 29.18
N GLU A 576 -50.46 1.33 28.24
CA GLU A 576 -50.22 1.22 26.80
C GLU A 576 -49.29 2.32 26.30
N LYS A 577 -49.53 3.58 26.67
CA LYS A 577 -48.67 4.71 26.31
C LYS A 577 -47.27 4.56 26.89
N ARG A 578 -47.16 4.12 28.14
CA ARG A 578 -45.88 3.84 28.80
C ARG A 578 -45.09 2.74 28.07
N GLY A 579 -45.75 1.64 27.69
CA GLY A 579 -45.14 0.55 26.92
C GLY A 579 -44.58 0.99 25.59
N THR A 580 -45.32 1.82 24.85
CA THR A 580 -44.87 2.36 23.56
C THR A 580 -43.71 3.39 23.73
N ARG A 581 -43.80 4.29 24.72
CA ARG A 581 -42.69 5.22 25.03
C ARG A 581 -41.44 4.49 25.49
N HIS A 582 -41.59 3.47 26.31
CA HIS A 582 -40.48 2.61 26.72
C HIS A 582 -39.79 1.94 25.54
N THR A 583 -40.54 1.41 24.60
CA THR A 583 -40.01 0.80 23.38
C THR A 583 -39.33 1.81 22.49
N LEU A 584 -39.96 2.96 22.23
CA LEU A 584 -39.38 4.04 21.43
C LEU A 584 -37.96 4.44 21.90
N ILE A 585 -37.86 4.74 23.20
CA ILE A 585 -36.63 5.28 23.76
C ILE A 585 -35.54 4.21 23.86
N ASN A 586 -35.88 2.98 24.22
CA ASN A 586 -34.92 1.91 24.44
C ASN A 586 -34.45 1.26 23.12
N VAL A 587 -35.31 1.19 22.09
CA VAL A 587 -34.88 0.78 20.74
C VAL A 587 -33.94 1.82 20.15
N LEU A 588 -34.27 3.10 20.28
CA LEU A 588 -33.39 4.18 19.82
C LEU A 588 -32.05 4.15 20.55
N GLU A 589 -32.04 4.03 21.87
CA GLU A 589 -30.81 3.94 22.66
C GLU A 589 -29.92 2.80 22.18
N SER A 590 -30.48 1.59 22.04
CA SER A 590 -29.75 0.42 21.57
C SER A 590 -29.27 0.56 20.13
N LEU A 591 -30.09 1.17 19.25
CA LEU A 591 -29.73 1.46 17.87
C LEU A 591 -28.56 2.44 17.77
N LEU A 592 -28.51 3.46 18.62
CA LEU A 592 -27.39 4.40 18.67
C LEU A 592 -26.07 3.71 19.05
N ARG A 593 -26.09 2.79 20.01
CA ARG A 593 -24.91 1.98 20.33
C ARG A 593 -24.51 1.05 19.17
N LEU A 594 -25.47 0.49 18.46
CA LEU A 594 -25.21 -0.34 17.28
C LEU A 594 -24.58 0.46 16.13
N LEU A 595 -25.05 1.69 15.90
CA LEU A 595 -24.56 2.60 14.86
C LEU A 595 -23.22 3.25 15.21
N HIS A 596 -22.91 3.39 16.50
CA HIS A 596 -21.77 4.21 16.97
C HIS A 596 -20.43 3.87 16.34
N PRO A 597 -20.04 2.60 16.13
CA PRO A 597 -18.77 2.28 15.46
C PRO A 597 -18.66 2.84 14.05
N LEU A 598 -19.78 3.01 13.34
CA LEU A 598 -19.84 3.55 11.98
C LEU A 598 -20.00 5.08 11.96
N MET A 599 -20.82 5.62 12.87
CA MET A 599 -21.25 7.04 12.91
C MET A 599 -21.07 7.62 14.32
N PRO A 600 -19.83 7.85 14.77
CA PRO A 600 -19.56 8.14 16.18
C PRO A 600 -20.08 9.48 16.67
N PHE A 601 -20.17 10.52 15.82
CA PHE A 601 -20.49 11.88 16.27
C PHE A 601 -21.99 12.09 16.47
N ILE A 602 -22.80 11.78 15.47
CA ILE A 602 -24.25 11.93 15.56
C ILE A 602 -24.85 11.02 16.64
N THR A 603 -24.34 9.79 16.75
CA THR A 603 -24.83 8.84 17.74
C THR A 603 -24.53 9.29 19.16
N ASP A 604 -23.34 9.78 19.45
CA ASP A 604 -23.00 10.29 20.78
C ASP A 604 -23.85 11.54 21.13
N THR A 605 -23.97 12.47 20.21
CA THR A 605 -24.75 13.69 20.42
C THR A 605 -26.21 13.38 20.78
N ILE A 606 -26.84 12.45 20.07
CA ILE A 606 -28.22 12.04 20.34
C ILE A 606 -28.29 11.21 21.61
N TRP A 607 -27.36 10.29 21.81
CA TRP A 607 -27.37 9.37 22.95
C TRP A 607 -27.30 10.09 24.30
N GLN A 608 -26.56 11.20 24.39
CA GLN A 608 -26.50 12.01 25.62
C GLN A 608 -27.86 12.52 26.06
N ARG A 609 -28.78 12.74 25.14
CA ARG A 609 -30.16 13.14 25.42
C ARG A 609 -31.12 11.96 25.61
N VAL A 610 -30.83 10.83 25.01
CA VAL A 610 -31.68 9.64 25.03
C VAL A 610 -31.46 8.79 26.28
N VAL A 611 -30.20 8.59 26.67
CA VAL A 611 -29.88 7.68 27.79
C VAL A 611 -30.52 8.06 29.11
N PRO A 612 -30.71 9.34 29.49
CA PRO A 612 -31.40 9.69 30.75
C PRO A 612 -32.85 9.25 30.80
N LEU A 613 -33.47 9.02 29.65
CA LEU A 613 -34.88 8.60 29.52
C LEU A 613 -35.01 7.09 29.33
N SER A 614 -33.94 6.39 29.04
CA SER A 614 -33.90 4.95 28.77
C SER A 614 -33.77 4.12 30.04
N ALA A 615 -33.96 2.81 29.91
CA ALA A 615 -33.74 1.85 30.99
C ALA A 615 -32.25 1.64 31.33
N LEU A 616 -31.33 2.04 30.41
CA LEU A 616 -29.89 1.93 30.64
C LEU A 616 -29.45 2.94 31.70
N LYS A 617 -28.92 2.42 32.80
CA LYS A 617 -28.38 3.26 33.90
C LYS A 617 -26.89 3.45 33.71
N VAL A 618 -26.47 4.69 33.58
CA VAL A 618 -25.07 5.08 33.43
C VAL A 618 -24.75 6.22 34.41
N GLU A 619 -23.46 6.42 34.68
CA GLU A 619 -22.98 7.55 35.47
C GLU A 619 -23.15 8.85 34.69
N GLU A 620 -23.23 9.98 35.40
CA GLU A 620 -23.28 11.30 34.79
C GLU A 620 -22.01 11.54 33.96
N GLY A 621 -22.18 12.00 32.73
CA GLY A 621 -21.06 12.23 31.81
C GLY A 621 -20.47 10.97 31.16
N ALA A 622 -21.14 9.82 31.28
CA ALA A 622 -20.73 8.60 30.59
C ALA A 622 -20.68 8.78 29.07
N SER A 623 -19.69 8.16 28.43
CA SER A 623 -19.58 8.11 26.97
C SER A 623 -20.25 6.86 26.41
N ILE A 624 -20.94 7.02 25.28
CA ILE A 624 -21.47 5.89 24.50
C ILE A 624 -20.36 4.93 24.06
N MET A 625 -19.16 5.45 23.80
CA MET A 625 -18.01 4.70 23.30
C MET A 625 -17.59 3.55 24.20
N VAL A 626 -17.78 3.68 25.51
CA VAL A 626 -17.35 2.67 26.51
C VAL A 626 -18.52 1.84 27.04
N GLN A 627 -19.71 1.99 26.48
CA GLN A 627 -20.84 1.15 26.83
C GLN A 627 -20.75 -0.22 26.16
N ALA A 628 -21.41 -1.22 26.79
CA ALA A 628 -21.52 -2.55 26.20
C ALA A 628 -22.19 -2.49 24.83
N PHE A 629 -21.67 -3.27 23.89
CA PHE A 629 -22.33 -3.44 22.60
C PHE A 629 -23.69 -4.14 22.79
N PRO A 630 -24.73 -3.79 22.00
CA PRO A 630 -26.05 -4.45 22.15
C PRO A 630 -25.95 -5.96 21.90
N GLU A 631 -26.50 -6.73 22.79
CA GLU A 631 -26.57 -8.19 22.70
C GLU A 631 -27.97 -8.67 22.34
N VAL A 632 -28.04 -9.85 21.72
CA VAL A 632 -29.32 -10.49 21.39
C VAL A 632 -30.04 -10.92 22.67
N ASP A 633 -31.28 -10.46 22.82
CA ASP A 633 -32.16 -10.82 23.92
C ASP A 633 -33.26 -11.78 23.43
N ALA A 634 -33.14 -13.05 23.79
CA ALA A 634 -34.09 -14.08 23.39
C ALA A 634 -35.56 -13.80 23.85
N ALA A 635 -35.71 -13.03 24.92
CA ALA A 635 -37.07 -12.66 25.42
C ALA A 635 -37.77 -11.66 24.48
N LYS A 636 -37.02 -10.96 23.63
CA LYS A 636 -37.52 -10.01 22.63
C LYS A 636 -37.65 -10.60 21.23
N GLN A 637 -37.26 -11.85 21.05
CA GLN A 637 -37.51 -12.60 19.80
C GLN A 637 -38.96 -13.11 19.83
N ASP A 638 -39.77 -12.64 18.90
CA ASP A 638 -41.20 -13.01 18.84
C ASP A 638 -41.59 -13.32 17.38
N ASP A 639 -41.50 -14.60 17.03
CA ASP A 639 -41.81 -15.09 15.69
C ASP A 639 -43.29 -14.90 15.30
N LYS A 640 -44.17 -14.62 16.27
CA LYS A 640 -45.61 -14.42 15.99
C LYS A 640 -45.93 -13.04 15.44
N VAL A 641 -45.01 -12.09 15.59
CA VAL A 641 -45.19 -10.71 15.13
C VAL A 641 -44.33 -10.37 13.93
N LEU A 642 -43.41 -11.23 13.54
CA LEU A 642 -42.55 -11.10 12.34
C LEU A 642 -43.33 -11.44 11.09
#